data_077998e27c42d9c2af5dd4a69516cc0e
#
_entry.id   077998e27c42d9c2af5dd4a69516cc0e
#
_cell.length_a   1.000
_cell.length_b   1.000
_cell.length_c   1.000
_cell.angle_alpha   90.00
_cell.angle_beta   90.00
_cell.angle_gamma   90.00
#
_symmetry.space_group_name_H-M   'P 1'
#
loop_
_entity.id
_entity.type
_entity.pdbx_description
1 polymer ?
#
loop_
_entity_poly.entity_id
_entity_poly.type
_entity_poly.pdbx_seq_one_letter_code
_entity_poly.pdbx_strand_id
1 'polypeptide(L)'
;MKIFYIIIFSFFYLNAQGIEYAGPDDPAGDIEAEREGYMNGNRVYLYYKNSTQLSDWPKSNVSKWPNNPDGTKMLDGIALLVGARVYIQDDLDNSTIDTLPITNLSLLESYPHHTLHYLQTSYREEMDIDPTGTINWGFYPVFGYFNENGEYPAISRLPESWPSSGWPSASGNIWAGEWNGRFGRGVTYADLETYFVVNDAHDLEYLGEDDLVKYYPRYSTKKIGEDASIQSGQPWGGLGIRVETRGFQWNNPQARDAIFWEYNISNTSEYDLPEVCFGYWVDNAIGGDGADDEVGFFNDLLDMSYSWDENGIGIAGLLPGIMGFAYLESPGLAYDGIDNDDDGLVDEKRDNQAINFVGPTDGIEDVTKFLDFYKLTASELKAHWDADEDQDWEDGEDTNGDGVYSASENPGNDVGLDGVGPLEINYTGPDEGEGNHKPDYVESIGCEPNFAATDVTESDMIGLTSFQLFPIFDQHPAPPGSPWFRNDDVMWDLVSMDSLTEYYGTVANLVELFASGPFPLFQGKTERVSMAEIHSYDPLEGLNSAEHLAPALFQLKSIVQIIYEKDYRFAQPPKTPTLTASAGDGYVMLTWDDDADKLTRDPFLGNINDFEGYKLFRSTDKYFSDAEVITDGYGTPMFLKPIYQCDLVDDYNGFTDYGLVNGAAYNLGDNTGIKHYFKDENVDNGRTYYYALVAYDYGAPDIGPGISPSENTTVIDIDEYDNIRGTGKNIAIVTPRVNSAGYVDPEIILDSLNNTIIGTGNIDLKIVSREQLDPGSEYYMTFNFDTVKNEIDRPLFYSNPGF
;
A
#
# COMPACT_ATOMS: atom_id res chain seq x y z
N MET A 1 -54.57 -16.81 -41.61
CA MET A 1 -53.83 -16.96 -40.34
C MET A 1 -52.41 -16.59 -40.66
N LYS A 2 -52.03 -15.32 -40.39
CA LYS A 2 -50.66 -14.80 -40.56
C LYS A 2 -49.96 -14.92 -39.22
N ILE A 3 -48.94 -15.74 -39.17
CA ILE A 3 -48.09 -15.90 -38.02
C ILE A 3 -47.09 -14.74 -38.06
N PHE A 4 -47.18 -13.83 -37.09
CA PHE A 4 -46.18 -12.83 -36.83
C PHE A 4 -45.06 -13.48 -36.00
N TYR A 5 -43.89 -13.61 -36.55
CA TYR A 5 -42.68 -13.86 -35.76
C TYR A 5 -42.25 -12.54 -35.10
N ILE A 6 -42.39 -12.47 -33.79
CA ILE A 6 -41.76 -11.46 -32.99
C ILE A 6 -40.31 -11.97 -32.80
N ILE A 7 -39.37 -11.34 -33.48
CA ILE A 7 -37.95 -11.47 -33.19
C ILE A 7 -37.73 -10.59 -31.96
N ILE A 8 -37.59 -11.21 -30.80
CA ILE A 8 -37.09 -10.55 -29.61
C ILE A 8 -35.59 -10.38 -29.86
N PHE A 9 -35.13 -9.18 -30.18
CA PHE A 9 -33.74 -8.80 -30.02
C PHE A 9 -33.51 -8.68 -28.51
N SER A 10 -32.91 -9.68 -27.92
CA SER A 10 -32.21 -9.55 -26.64
C SER A 10 -31.04 -8.61 -26.91
N PHE A 11 -31.19 -7.39 -26.54
CA PHE A 11 -30.00 -6.56 -26.31
C PHE A 11 -29.33 -7.15 -25.06
N PHE A 12 -28.31 -7.96 -25.27
CA PHE A 12 -27.32 -8.16 -24.25
C PHE A 12 -26.66 -6.79 -24.10
N TYR A 13 -27.04 -6.06 -23.08
CA TYR A 13 -26.12 -5.11 -22.49
C TYR A 13 -24.95 -5.96 -22.00
N LEU A 14 -23.85 -5.95 -22.72
CA LEU A 14 -22.56 -6.28 -22.18
C LEU A 14 -22.37 -5.26 -21.06
N ASN A 15 -22.50 -5.66 -19.81
CA ASN A 15 -22.07 -4.85 -18.70
C ASN A 15 -20.57 -4.59 -18.96
N ALA A 16 -20.21 -3.33 -19.10
CA ALA A 16 -18.81 -3.00 -19.40
C ALA A 16 -18.02 -3.26 -18.12
N GLN A 17 -16.95 -4.04 -18.21
CA GLN A 17 -16.01 -4.27 -17.15
C GLN A 17 -15.40 -2.95 -16.64
N GLY A 18 -14.98 -2.92 -15.38
CA GLY A 18 -14.34 -1.79 -14.72
C GLY A 18 -15.30 -0.83 -14.02
N ILE A 19 -14.76 -0.07 -13.10
CA ILE A 19 -15.50 0.86 -12.24
C ILE A 19 -15.82 2.15 -13.02
N GLU A 20 -16.99 2.73 -12.81
CA GLU A 20 -17.36 4.02 -13.41
C GLU A 20 -16.40 5.14 -12.95
N TYR A 21 -15.83 5.87 -13.90
CA TYR A 21 -15.04 7.05 -13.58
C TYR A 21 -15.93 8.18 -13.03
N ALA A 22 -15.79 8.45 -11.75
CA ALA A 22 -16.53 9.51 -11.04
C ALA A 22 -15.66 10.73 -10.72
N GLY A 23 -14.45 10.80 -11.26
CA GLY A 23 -13.50 11.86 -11.00
C GLY A 23 -13.82 13.21 -11.64
N PRO A 24 -13.01 14.25 -11.39
CA PRO A 24 -13.15 15.55 -11.99
C PRO A 24 -12.76 15.54 -13.48
N ASP A 25 -13.27 16.51 -14.24
CA ASP A 25 -12.72 16.86 -15.55
C ASP A 25 -11.39 17.60 -15.33
N ASP A 26 -10.30 16.93 -15.51
CA ASP A 26 -8.97 17.50 -15.31
C ASP A 26 -8.54 18.36 -16.52
N PRO A 27 -7.72 19.41 -16.30
CA PRO A 27 -7.04 20.08 -17.39
C PRO A 27 -6.05 19.12 -18.09
N ALA A 28 -5.57 19.52 -19.27
CA ALA A 28 -4.48 18.79 -19.93
C ALA A 28 -3.25 18.71 -19.02
N GLY A 29 -2.51 17.59 -19.11
CA GLY A 29 -1.21 17.45 -18.47
C GLY A 29 -0.25 18.54 -18.94
N ASP A 30 0.61 19.00 -18.05
CA ASP A 30 1.51 20.14 -18.30
C ASP A 30 2.90 19.85 -17.75
N ILE A 31 3.93 20.05 -18.56
CA ILE A 31 5.32 19.86 -18.14
C ILE A 31 5.72 20.84 -17.02
N GLU A 32 5.13 22.03 -16.94
CA GLU A 32 5.41 22.99 -15.86
C GLU A 32 4.85 22.52 -14.51
N ALA A 33 3.94 21.55 -14.52
CA ALA A 33 3.42 20.88 -13.33
C ALA A 33 4.36 19.80 -12.78
N GLU A 34 5.46 19.44 -13.47
CA GLU A 34 6.39 18.43 -13.00
C GLU A 34 7.06 18.86 -11.69
N ARG A 35 7.06 17.96 -10.73
CA ARG A 35 7.70 18.09 -9.41
C ARG A 35 8.45 16.81 -9.07
N GLU A 36 9.51 16.95 -8.28
CA GLU A 36 10.36 15.86 -7.82
C GLU A 36 10.07 15.55 -6.35
N GLY A 37 9.94 14.27 -6.01
CA GLY A 37 9.69 13.78 -4.67
C GLY A 37 10.58 12.62 -4.29
N TYR A 38 10.49 12.22 -3.03
CA TYR A 38 11.25 11.11 -2.48
C TYR A 38 10.38 10.24 -1.60
N MET A 39 10.36 8.93 -1.87
CA MET A 39 9.86 7.91 -0.97
C MET A 39 10.99 7.54 -0.01
N ASN A 40 10.87 7.93 1.25
CA ASN A 40 11.89 7.72 2.29
C ASN A 40 11.28 7.42 3.67
N GLY A 41 10.06 6.90 3.67
CA GLY A 41 9.30 6.58 4.88
C GLY A 41 9.74 5.32 5.59
N ASN A 42 10.51 4.44 4.93
CA ASN A 42 10.98 3.18 5.46
C ASN A 42 12.42 2.86 5.02
N ARG A 43 12.78 1.58 4.90
CA ARG A 43 14.11 1.15 4.47
C ARG A 43 14.36 1.23 2.97
N VAL A 44 13.35 1.55 2.16
CA VAL A 44 13.52 1.80 0.72
C VAL A 44 13.58 3.30 0.48
N TYR A 45 14.60 3.76 -0.21
CA TYR A 45 14.69 5.13 -0.70
C TYR A 45 14.52 5.14 -2.21
N LEU A 46 13.55 5.90 -2.69
CA LEU A 46 13.26 6.03 -4.11
C LEU A 46 12.95 7.49 -4.45
N TYR A 47 13.66 8.04 -5.45
CA TYR A 47 13.32 9.29 -6.10
C TYR A 47 12.17 9.05 -7.09
N TYR A 48 11.24 9.99 -7.21
CA TYR A 48 10.18 9.93 -8.20
C TYR A 48 9.78 11.32 -8.70
N LYS A 49 9.15 11.35 -9.86
CA LYS A 49 8.46 12.52 -10.41
C LYS A 49 6.96 12.27 -10.41
N ASN A 50 6.18 13.34 -10.20
CA ASN A 50 4.71 13.26 -10.30
C ASN A 50 4.21 13.08 -11.74
N SER A 51 5.09 12.77 -12.66
CA SER A 51 4.82 12.34 -14.05
C SER A 51 4.84 10.82 -14.22
N THR A 52 4.85 10.02 -13.15
CA THR A 52 4.98 8.55 -13.10
C THR A 52 6.39 8.00 -13.27
N GLN A 53 7.39 8.82 -13.60
CA GLN A 53 8.78 8.37 -13.66
C GLN A 53 9.33 8.10 -12.26
N LEU A 54 9.80 6.88 -12.02
CA LEU A 54 10.46 6.49 -10.78
C LEU A 54 11.96 6.35 -11.04
N SER A 55 12.79 6.89 -10.14
CA SER A 55 14.22 7.06 -10.34
C SER A 55 14.56 7.92 -11.57
N ASP A 56 15.79 8.34 -11.74
CA ASP A 56 16.20 9.17 -12.88
C ASP A 56 17.73 9.23 -12.99
N TRP A 57 18.33 8.32 -13.77
CA TRP A 57 19.73 8.51 -14.17
C TRP A 57 19.85 9.79 -15.02
N PRO A 58 20.83 10.69 -14.87
CA PRO A 58 22.10 10.48 -14.17
C PRO A 58 22.17 11.05 -12.75
N LYS A 59 21.07 11.24 -12.05
CA LYS A 59 21.10 11.68 -10.65
C LYS A 59 21.81 10.64 -9.78
N SER A 60 22.61 11.10 -8.82
CA SER A 60 23.50 10.22 -8.05
C SER A 60 22.85 9.47 -6.88
N ASN A 61 21.66 9.88 -6.46
CA ASN A 61 20.97 9.28 -5.32
C ASN A 61 19.48 9.15 -5.65
N VAL A 62 19.14 8.17 -6.46
CA VAL A 62 17.79 8.00 -7.01
C VAL A 62 17.08 6.79 -6.46
N SER A 63 17.81 5.77 -6.06
CA SER A 63 17.29 4.60 -5.37
C SER A 63 18.33 4.07 -4.40
N LYS A 64 17.88 3.46 -3.30
CA LYS A 64 18.78 2.87 -2.32
C LYS A 64 18.06 1.90 -1.41
N TRP A 65 18.64 0.72 -1.25
CA TRP A 65 18.18 -0.23 -0.25
C TRP A 65 19.35 -0.97 0.40
N PRO A 66 19.34 -1.18 1.74
CA PRO A 66 18.48 -0.45 2.69
C PRO A 66 18.86 1.03 2.76
N ASN A 67 17.91 1.90 3.15
CA ASN A 67 18.13 3.35 3.27
C ASN A 67 18.98 3.70 4.52
N ASN A 68 20.22 3.30 4.48
CA ASN A 68 21.22 3.55 5.53
C ASN A 68 22.64 3.63 4.88
N PRO A 69 23.73 3.89 5.63
CA PRO A 69 25.08 3.98 5.08
C PRO A 69 25.58 2.72 4.36
N ASP A 70 25.08 1.54 4.71
CA ASP A 70 25.51 0.26 4.14
C ASP A 70 24.66 -0.16 2.91
N GLY A 71 23.62 0.60 2.59
CA GLY A 71 22.77 0.32 1.44
C GLY A 71 23.43 0.65 0.11
N THR A 72 23.04 -0.09 -0.92
CA THR A 72 23.48 0.06 -2.30
C THR A 72 22.40 0.68 -3.18
N LYS A 73 22.79 1.21 -4.31
CA LYS A 73 21.86 1.60 -5.38
C LYS A 73 21.18 0.34 -5.92
N MET A 74 19.92 0.47 -6.32
CA MET A 74 19.12 -0.65 -6.80
C MET A 74 18.72 -0.48 -8.27
N LEU A 75 18.42 0.75 -8.71
CA LEU A 75 17.98 1.00 -10.07
C LEU A 75 18.36 2.40 -10.58
N ASP A 76 18.38 2.56 -11.89
CA ASP A 76 18.64 3.81 -12.60
C ASP A 76 17.34 4.47 -13.07
N GLY A 77 16.34 3.73 -13.46
CA GLY A 77 15.07 4.29 -13.89
C GLY A 77 13.96 3.28 -14.05
N ILE A 78 12.73 3.72 -13.78
CA ILE A 78 11.51 2.99 -14.11
C ILE A 78 10.62 3.88 -14.95
N ALA A 79 10.19 3.37 -16.10
CA ALA A 79 9.12 3.93 -16.90
C ALA A 79 7.84 3.14 -16.69
N LEU A 80 6.78 3.79 -16.23
CA LEU A 80 5.43 3.25 -16.30
C LEU A 80 4.98 3.27 -17.77
N LEU A 81 4.40 2.16 -18.22
CA LEU A 81 3.94 1.96 -19.58
C LEU A 81 2.44 1.67 -19.60
N VAL A 82 1.71 2.38 -20.45
CA VAL A 82 0.35 2.02 -20.84
C VAL A 82 0.32 1.88 -22.35
N GLY A 83 0.27 0.66 -22.81
CA GLY A 83 0.17 0.35 -24.23
C GLY A 83 -1.28 0.11 -24.64
N ALA A 84 -1.65 0.44 -25.87
CA ALA A 84 -2.97 0.09 -26.41
C ALA A 84 -2.93 -0.19 -27.91
N ARG A 85 -3.76 -1.14 -28.32
CA ARG A 85 -4.11 -1.38 -29.73
C ARG A 85 -5.43 -0.68 -30.02
N VAL A 86 -5.42 0.22 -31.00
CA VAL A 86 -6.58 1.02 -31.39
C VAL A 86 -6.97 0.71 -32.82
N TYR A 87 -8.27 0.56 -33.06
CA TYR A 87 -8.83 0.30 -34.39
C TYR A 87 -9.51 1.55 -34.91
N ILE A 88 -9.03 2.07 -36.03
CA ILE A 88 -9.52 3.29 -36.65
C ILE A 88 -10.26 2.94 -37.92
N GLN A 89 -11.49 3.44 -38.09
CA GLN A 89 -12.27 3.24 -39.30
C GLN A 89 -11.59 3.94 -40.48
N ASP A 90 -11.44 3.22 -41.58
CA ASP A 90 -11.03 3.79 -42.86
C ASP A 90 -12.14 4.68 -43.40
N ASP A 91 -11.87 5.97 -43.47
CA ASP A 91 -12.71 6.87 -44.25
C ASP A 91 -12.30 6.83 -45.73
N LEU A 92 -13.23 6.46 -46.56
CA LEU A 92 -13.01 6.38 -48.01
C LEU A 92 -12.66 7.75 -48.65
N ASP A 93 -12.81 8.85 -47.92
CA ASP A 93 -12.60 10.22 -48.46
C ASP A 93 -11.30 10.87 -47.96
N ASN A 94 -10.60 10.27 -47.01
CA ASN A 94 -9.28 10.71 -46.48
C ASN A 94 -9.17 12.24 -46.19
N SER A 95 -10.29 12.93 -46.09
CA SER A 95 -10.33 14.39 -46.05
C SER A 95 -10.59 14.99 -44.68
N THR A 96 -11.00 14.17 -43.72
CA THR A 96 -11.29 14.59 -42.36
C THR A 96 -10.66 13.68 -41.34
N ILE A 97 -10.04 14.27 -40.33
CA ILE A 97 -9.49 13.59 -39.13
C ILE A 97 -10.65 13.18 -38.21
N ASP A 98 -11.89 13.31 -38.63
CA ASP A 98 -13.10 13.19 -37.81
C ASP A 98 -13.70 11.79 -37.76
N THR A 99 -12.96 10.76 -38.21
CA THR A 99 -13.42 9.37 -38.06
C THR A 99 -13.15 8.93 -36.63
N LEU A 100 -14.22 8.74 -35.89
CA LEU A 100 -14.15 8.08 -34.59
C LEU A 100 -13.50 6.70 -34.73
N PRO A 101 -12.55 6.33 -33.90
CA PRO A 101 -11.96 4.99 -33.94
C PRO A 101 -13.03 3.92 -33.67
N ILE A 102 -12.98 2.85 -34.46
CA ILE A 102 -13.76 1.64 -34.15
C ILE A 102 -13.01 0.87 -33.10
N THR A 103 -13.50 0.94 -31.89
CA THR A 103 -12.91 0.25 -30.73
C THR A 103 -13.78 -0.92 -30.27
N ASN A 104 -15.00 -1.04 -30.77
CA ASN A 104 -15.86 -2.17 -30.53
C ASN A 104 -15.49 -3.30 -31.52
N LEU A 105 -14.88 -4.38 -31.01
CA LEU A 105 -14.43 -5.52 -31.79
C LEU A 105 -15.54 -6.14 -32.63
N SER A 106 -16.79 -6.11 -32.18
CA SER A 106 -17.94 -6.64 -32.93
C SER A 106 -18.23 -5.88 -34.23
N LEU A 107 -17.72 -4.68 -34.38
CA LEU A 107 -17.90 -3.85 -35.58
C LEU A 107 -16.75 -4.00 -36.59
N LEU A 108 -15.62 -4.58 -36.20
CA LEU A 108 -14.42 -4.69 -37.06
C LEU A 108 -14.70 -5.44 -38.37
N GLU A 109 -15.52 -6.48 -38.33
CA GLU A 109 -15.89 -7.24 -39.52
C GLU A 109 -16.79 -6.45 -40.49
N SER A 110 -17.44 -5.39 -40.02
CA SER A 110 -18.42 -4.62 -40.78
C SER A 110 -17.83 -3.44 -41.53
N TYR A 111 -16.64 -2.99 -41.15
CA TYR A 111 -16.01 -1.76 -41.67
C TYR A 111 -14.54 -1.99 -42.00
N PRO A 112 -14.02 -1.38 -43.10
CA PRO A 112 -12.59 -1.26 -43.31
C PRO A 112 -11.97 -0.46 -42.17
N HIS A 113 -10.84 -0.92 -41.64
CA HIS A 113 -10.14 -0.28 -40.53
C HIS A 113 -8.62 -0.43 -40.63
N HIS A 114 -7.91 0.43 -39.92
CA HIS A 114 -6.50 0.32 -39.64
C HIS A 114 -6.26 0.05 -38.16
N THR A 115 -5.21 -0.68 -37.88
CA THR A 115 -4.74 -0.91 -36.51
C THR A 115 -3.60 0.05 -36.19
N LEU A 116 -3.65 0.73 -35.06
CA LEU A 116 -2.58 1.55 -34.52
C LEU A 116 -2.18 1.03 -33.16
N HIS A 117 -0.91 1.15 -32.87
CA HIS A 117 -0.38 0.87 -31.54
C HIS A 117 0.11 2.16 -30.89
N TYR A 118 -0.11 2.27 -29.60
CA TYR A 118 0.37 3.38 -28.80
C TYR A 118 1.04 2.86 -27.55
N LEU A 119 2.13 3.52 -27.15
CA LEU A 119 2.77 3.32 -25.87
C LEU A 119 2.92 4.65 -25.16
N GLN A 120 2.16 4.86 -24.11
CA GLN A 120 2.23 6.07 -23.29
C GLN A 120 3.18 5.85 -22.11
N THR A 121 4.07 6.80 -21.90
CA THR A 121 5.04 6.81 -20.80
C THR A 121 5.43 8.25 -20.48
N SER A 122 6.16 8.46 -19.39
CA SER A 122 6.75 9.77 -19.04
C SER A 122 8.29 9.74 -19.00
N TYR A 123 8.89 8.67 -19.54
CA TYR A 123 10.33 8.47 -19.41
C TYR A 123 11.13 9.36 -20.36
N ARG A 124 11.61 10.49 -19.83
CA ARG A 124 12.60 11.41 -20.45
C ARG A 124 12.29 11.84 -21.89
N GLU A 125 13.41 12.09 -22.61
CA GLU A 125 13.47 12.52 -24.01
C GLU A 125 13.17 11.43 -25.04
N GLU A 126 12.98 10.20 -24.60
CA GLU A 126 12.68 9.08 -25.50
C GLU A 126 11.19 8.85 -25.74
N MET A 127 10.35 9.71 -25.15
CA MET A 127 8.92 9.73 -25.45
C MET A 127 8.66 10.11 -26.91
N ASP A 128 7.48 9.84 -27.35
CA ASP A 128 6.98 10.29 -28.65
C ASP A 128 7.19 11.79 -28.88
N ILE A 129 7.36 12.17 -30.12
CA ILE A 129 7.52 13.57 -30.49
C ILE A 129 6.40 13.98 -31.46
N ASP A 130 5.83 15.17 -31.24
CA ASP A 130 4.85 15.77 -32.12
C ASP A 130 5.36 15.92 -33.57
N PRO A 131 4.48 16.11 -34.58
CA PRO A 131 4.91 16.26 -35.98
C PRO A 131 5.83 17.45 -36.23
N THR A 132 5.87 18.45 -35.35
CA THR A 132 6.82 19.57 -35.48
C THR A 132 8.20 19.23 -34.98
N GLY A 133 8.37 18.14 -34.23
CA GLY A 133 9.62 17.68 -33.67
C GLY A 133 10.09 18.49 -32.46
N THR A 134 9.17 19.16 -31.76
CA THR A 134 9.50 20.07 -30.66
C THR A 134 8.86 19.68 -29.32
N ILE A 135 7.84 18.84 -29.34
CA ILE A 135 7.04 18.49 -28.16
C ILE A 135 7.07 16.99 -27.97
N ASN A 136 7.45 16.56 -26.77
CA ASN A 136 7.37 15.15 -26.38
C ASN A 136 5.95 14.82 -25.93
N TRP A 137 5.45 13.67 -26.30
CA TRP A 137 4.11 13.17 -25.98
C TRP A 137 4.21 12.01 -25.01
N GLY A 138 3.34 12.03 -24.02
CA GLY A 138 3.32 11.03 -22.99
C GLY A 138 2.52 11.51 -21.79
N PHE A 139 2.80 10.94 -20.64
CA PHE A 139 2.16 11.33 -19.41
C PHE A 139 2.78 12.60 -18.84
N TYR A 140 1.93 13.60 -18.58
CA TYR A 140 2.29 14.80 -17.86
C TYR A 140 1.41 15.00 -16.64
N PRO A 141 1.97 15.55 -15.55
CA PRO A 141 1.21 15.81 -14.34
C PRO A 141 0.17 16.92 -14.57
N VAL A 142 -0.89 16.85 -13.78
CA VAL A 142 -2.03 17.76 -13.85
C VAL A 142 -1.95 18.77 -12.72
N PHE A 143 -2.15 20.05 -13.03
CA PHE A 143 -2.28 21.10 -12.01
C PHE A 143 -3.49 20.86 -11.10
N GLY A 144 -3.40 21.33 -9.84
CA GLY A 144 -4.47 21.23 -8.85
C GLY A 144 -4.25 20.17 -7.79
N TYR A 145 -3.38 19.19 -8.02
CA TYR A 145 -3.10 18.08 -7.08
C TYR A 145 -1.89 18.32 -6.18
N PHE A 146 -1.27 19.47 -6.24
CA PHE A 146 -0.14 19.88 -5.41
C PHE A 146 -0.14 21.40 -5.21
N ASN A 147 0.73 21.90 -4.34
CA ASN A 147 0.93 23.36 -4.22
C ASN A 147 1.72 23.89 -5.42
N GLU A 148 1.08 24.62 -6.31
CA GLU A 148 1.69 25.16 -7.52
C GLU A 148 2.91 26.05 -7.26
N ASN A 149 2.97 26.71 -6.11
CA ASN A 149 4.10 27.52 -5.69
C ASN A 149 5.18 26.73 -4.93
N GLY A 150 4.98 25.43 -4.73
CA GLY A 150 5.87 24.51 -4.01
C GLY A 150 6.86 23.82 -4.94
N GLU A 151 7.89 23.23 -4.34
CA GLU A 151 8.95 22.48 -5.04
C GLU A 151 8.65 20.97 -5.13
N TYR A 152 7.68 20.48 -4.33
CA TYR A 152 7.41 19.06 -4.17
C TYR A 152 6.04 18.66 -4.72
N PRO A 153 5.87 17.40 -5.18
CA PRO A 153 4.55 16.82 -5.35
C PRO A 153 3.84 16.73 -4.00
N ALA A 154 2.56 16.39 -3.99
CA ALA A 154 1.84 16.24 -2.73
C ALA A 154 2.34 15.03 -1.94
N ILE A 155 2.79 15.26 -0.71
CA ILE A 155 3.31 14.28 0.23
C ILE A 155 2.63 14.47 1.58
N SER A 156 2.15 13.37 2.17
CA SER A 156 1.36 13.40 3.42
C SER A 156 2.06 14.08 4.60
N ARG A 157 3.39 13.99 4.67
CA ARG A 157 4.22 14.59 5.73
C ARG A 157 4.52 16.08 5.51
N LEU A 158 4.21 16.63 4.33
CA LEU A 158 4.56 18.00 3.93
C LEU A 158 3.29 18.81 3.63
N PRO A 159 2.60 19.36 4.64
CA PRO A 159 1.37 20.14 4.41
C PRO A 159 1.55 21.31 3.44
N GLU A 160 2.74 21.87 3.33
CA GLU A 160 3.09 22.91 2.36
C GLU A 160 3.11 22.42 0.91
N SER A 161 3.13 21.11 0.65
CA SER A 161 3.03 20.53 -0.70
C SER A 161 1.59 20.32 -1.16
N TRP A 162 0.60 20.44 -0.27
CA TRP A 162 -0.80 20.17 -0.60
C TRP A 162 -1.43 21.33 -1.38
N PRO A 163 -2.43 21.07 -2.23
CA PRO A 163 -3.08 22.12 -3.00
C PRO A 163 -3.78 23.12 -2.07
N SER A 164 -3.45 24.39 -2.22
CA SER A 164 -3.95 25.47 -1.35
C SER A 164 -5.45 25.72 -1.47
N SER A 165 -6.02 25.40 -2.64
CA SER A 165 -7.46 25.53 -2.94
C SER A 165 -8.28 24.29 -2.55
N GLY A 166 -7.64 23.23 -2.07
CA GLY A 166 -8.24 21.92 -1.86
C GLY A 166 -8.06 21.01 -3.07
N TRP A 167 -8.45 19.75 -2.91
CA TRP A 167 -8.26 18.68 -3.88
C TRP A 167 -9.34 18.71 -4.96
N PRO A 168 -8.99 18.53 -6.25
CA PRO A 168 -9.97 18.42 -7.31
C PRO A 168 -10.94 17.25 -7.07
N SER A 169 -12.21 17.45 -7.38
CA SER A 169 -13.26 16.44 -7.33
C SER A 169 -14.37 16.79 -8.32
N ALA A 170 -15.22 15.85 -8.69
CA ALA A 170 -16.37 16.09 -9.57
C ALA A 170 -17.32 17.17 -9.04
N SER A 171 -17.38 17.40 -7.74
CA SER A 171 -18.19 18.44 -7.09
C SER A 171 -17.45 19.77 -6.87
N GLY A 172 -16.21 19.89 -7.33
CA GLY A 172 -15.32 21.03 -7.10
C GLY A 172 -14.21 20.70 -6.09
N ASN A 173 -13.42 21.72 -5.70
CA ASN A 173 -12.31 21.49 -4.77
C ASN A 173 -12.81 21.23 -3.36
N ILE A 174 -12.24 20.21 -2.71
CA ILE A 174 -12.57 19.74 -1.35
C ILE A 174 -11.35 19.76 -0.44
N TRP A 175 -11.57 19.81 0.86
CA TRP A 175 -10.57 19.61 1.94
C TRP A 175 -9.33 20.51 1.86
N ALA A 176 -9.52 21.78 1.61
CA ALA A 176 -8.41 22.73 1.64
C ALA A 176 -7.70 22.72 2.99
N GLY A 177 -6.38 22.48 2.96
CA GLY A 177 -5.55 22.42 4.16
C GLY A 177 -5.60 21.09 4.93
N GLU A 178 -6.21 20.05 4.35
CA GLU A 178 -6.25 18.69 4.89
C GLU A 178 -5.69 17.72 3.86
N TRP A 179 -5.14 16.59 4.32
CA TRP A 179 -4.67 15.54 3.44
C TRP A 179 -5.84 14.81 2.78
N ASN A 180 -5.71 14.52 1.50
CA ASN A 180 -6.61 13.61 0.79
C ASN A 180 -6.01 12.21 0.86
N GLY A 181 -6.18 11.55 2.02
CA GLY A 181 -5.64 10.21 2.24
C GLY A 181 -6.49 9.14 1.57
N ARG A 182 -5.86 8.02 1.23
CA ARG A 182 -6.55 6.83 0.70
C ARG A 182 -7.62 6.33 1.68
N PHE A 183 -7.35 6.45 2.97
CA PHE A 183 -8.21 6.02 4.09
C PHE A 183 -9.00 7.17 4.71
N GLY A 184 -9.16 8.28 4.00
CA GLY A 184 -10.08 9.32 4.32
C GLY A 184 -9.49 10.69 4.57
N ARG A 185 -10.42 11.61 4.80
CA ARG A 185 -10.15 13.02 4.98
C ARG A 185 -9.26 13.30 6.19
N GLY A 186 -8.09 13.88 5.93
CA GLY A 186 -7.13 14.22 6.97
C GLY A 186 -6.37 13.03 7.55
N VAL A 187 -6.66 11.82 7.09
CA VAL A 187 -6.01 10.59 7.58
C VAL A 187 -4.69 10.37 6.85
N THR A 188 -3.62 10.24 7.61
CA THR A 188 -2.29 9.81 7.14
C THR A 188 -1.99 8.44 7.75
N TYR A 189 -2.56 7.40 7.18
CA TYR A 189 -2.42 6.05 7.71
C TYR A 189 -1.03 5.47 7.48
N ALA A 190 -0.49 5.68 6.27
CA ALA A 190 0.89 5.32 5.96
C ALA A 190 1.90 6.25 6.65
N ASP A 191 3.08 5.74 6.94
CA ASP A 191 4.21 6.57 7.42
C ASP A 191 4.61 7.62 6.38
N LEU A 192 4.46 7.32 5.09
CA LEU A 192 4.55 8.26 4.00
C LEU A 192 3.58 7.87 2.90
N GLU A 193 2.78 8.82 2.45
CA GLU A 193 1.90 8.70 1.30
C GLU A 193 2.18 9.83 0.31
N THR A 194 2.18 9.52 -0.99
CA THR A 194 2.19 10.50 -2.07
C THR A 194 0.98 10.33 -2.96
N TYR A 195 0.53 11.41 -3.56
CA TYR A 195 -0.64 11.43 -4.42
C TYR A 195 -0.45 12.40 -5.58
N PHE A 196 -0.66 11.93 -6.81
CA PHE A 196 -0.60 12.76 -8.00
C PHE A 196 -1.42 12.15 -9.14
N VAL A 197 -1.72 12.97 -10.14
CA VAL A 197 -2.49 12.59 -11.33
C VAL A 197 -1.73 13.02 -12.56
N VAL A 198 -1.73 12.16 -13.57
CA VAL A 198 -1.22 12.44 -14.90
C VAL A 198 -2.29 12.14 -15.95
N ASN A 199 -2.19 12.76 -17.10
CA ASN A 199 -2.90 12.34 -18.30
C ASN A 199 -2.01 12.50 -19.55
N ASP A 200 -2.42 11.91 -20.64
CA ASP A 200 -1.71 11.92 -21.90
C ASP A 200 -2.22 12.98 -22.89
N ALA A 201 -3.09 13.89 -22.42
CA ALA A 201 -3.46 15.10 -23.15
C ALA A 201 -2.36 16.14 -23.02
N HIS A 202 -1.93 16.69 -24.13
CA HIS A 202 -0.91 17.74 -24.10
C HIS A 202 -1.49 19.08 -23.71
N ASP A 203 -0.59 19.94 -23.15
CA ASP A 203 -0.91 21.17 -22.44
C ASP A 203 -1.71 22.23 -23.22
N LEU A 204 -2.10 23.29 -22.49
CA LEU A 204 -2.97 24.37 -22.95
C LEU A 204 -2.44 25.14 -24.16
N GLU A 205 -1.20 25.02 -24.57
CA GLU A 205 -0.68 25.68 -25.78
C GLU A 205 -1.41 25.24 -27.05
N TYR A 206 -1.98 24.03 -27.02
CA TYR A 206 -2.69 23.41 -28.15
C TYR A 206 -4.20 23.35 -28.01
N LEU A 207 -4.71 23.61 -26.80
CA LEU A 207 -6.13 23.71 -26.52
C LEU A 207 -6.52 25.21 -26.47
N GLY A 208 -7.70 25.56 -26.94
CA GLY A 208 -8.25 26.91 -26.74
C GLY A 208 -8.70 27.08 -25.29
N GLU A 209 -8.78 28.34 -24.81
CA GLU A 209 -9.16 28.65 -23.42
C GLU A 209 -10.51 28.06 -22.97
N ASP A 210 -11.40 27.74 -23.92
CA ASP A 210 -12.75 27.23 -23.67
C ASP A 210 -12.88 25.73 -24.11
N ASP A 211 -11.82 25.08 -24.54
CA ASP A 211 -11.88 23.70 -25.03
C ASP A 211 -11.77 22.70 -23.88
N LEU A 212 -12.71 21.79 -23.83
CA LEU A 212 -12.59 20.57 -23.01
C LEU A 212 -11.44 19.70 -23.55
N VAL A 213 -10.75 19.03 -22.67
CA VAL A 213 -9.75 18.03 -23.05
C VAL A 213 -10.42 16.95 -23.88
N LYS A 214 -9.91 16.71 -25.08
CA LYS A 214 -10.38 15.67 -25.98
C LYS A 214 -9.20 14.89 -26.49
N TYR A 215 -9.39 13.61 -26.68
CA TYR A 215 -8.33 12.68 -27.06
C TYR A 215 -8.66 12.08 -28.41
N TYR A 216 -7.67 12.08 -29.31
CA TYR A 216 -7.77 11.45 -30.62
C TYR A 216 -6.52 10.61 -30.87
N PRO A 217 -6.67 9.35 -31.23
CA PRO A 217 -5.52 8.56 -31.69
C PRO A 217 -4.89 9.19 -32.91
N ARG A 218 -3.56 9.17 -32.98
CA ARG A 218 -2.84 9.64 -34.16
C ARG A 218 -3.05 8.74 -35.36
N TYR A 219 -3.11 9.31 -36.54
CA TYR A 219 -3.24 8.54 -37.77
C TYR A 219 -1.86 8.05 -38.27
N SER A 220 -1.59 6.76 -38.24
CA SER A 220 -0.25 6.18 -38.43
C SER A 220 0.31 6.23 -39.84
N THR A 221 -0.53 6.49 -40.89
CA THR A 221 -0.03 6.60 -42.25
C THR A 221 0.77 7.86 -42.51
N LYS A 222 0.76 8.81 -41.58
CA LYS A 222 1.55 10.04 -41.65
C LYS A 222 2.77 9.90 -40.76
N LYS A 223 3.92 9.97 -41.40
CA LYS A 223 5.19 10.05 -40.68
C LYS A 223 5.28 11.35 -39.90
N ILE A 224 5.97 11.35 -38.79
CA ILE A 224 6.33 12.56 -38.06
C ILE A 224 6.86 13.60 -39.04
N GLY A 225 6.25 14.80 -39.05
CA GLY A 225 6.60 15.90 -39.93
C GLY A 225 5.92 15.94 -41.30
N GLU A 226 5.06 14.97 -41.65
CA GLU A 226 4.25 14.94 -42.86
C GLU A 226 2.78 15.31 -42.56
N ASP A 227 2.35 16.52 -42.94
CA ASP A 227 0.96 16.97 -43.04
C ASP A 227 0.12 17.03 -41.75
N ALA A 228 0.65 16.79 -40.60
CA ALA A 228 -0.07 17.04 -39.38
C ALA A 228 0.19 18.47 -38.90
N SER A 229 -0.80 19.30 -38.93
CA SER A 229 -0.75 20.63 -38.32
C SER A 229 -1.45 20.61 -36.98
N ILE A 230 -0.71 20.92 -35.94
CA ILE A 230 -1.29 21.22 -34.65
C ILE A 230 -2.02 22.56 -34.78
N GLN A 231 -3.30 22.60 -34.44
CA GLN A 231 -4.10 23.80 -34.47
C GLN A 231 -4.61 24.07 -33.06
N SER A 232 -4.48 25.31 -32.60
CA SER A 232 -5.10 25.75 -31.34
C SER A 232 -6.58 25.36 -31.31
N GLY A 233 -7.05 24.79 -30.22
CA GLY A 233 -8.42 24.32 -30.08
C GLY A 233 -8.71 22.94 -30.71
N GLN A 234 -7.69 22.28 -31.27
CA GLN A 234 -7.79 20.92 -31.76
C GLN A 234 -6.94 20.01 -30.87
N PRO A 235 -7.53 19.10 -30.13
CA PRO A 235 -6.77 18.14 -29.34
C PRO A 235 -5.94 17.26 -30.24
N TRP A 236 -4.77 16.93 -29.82
CA TRP A 236 -3.83 16.15 -30.58
C TRP A 236 -3.13 15.11 -29.72
N GLY A 237 -3.13 13.87 -30.20
CA GLY A 237 -2.39 12.76 -29.58
C GLY A 237 -2.99 12.23 -28.31
N GLY A 238 -2.43 11.17 -27.82
CA GLY A 238 -2.86 10.46 -26.65
C GLY A 238 -4.05 9.53 -26.88
N LEU A 239 -4.22 8.63 -25.91
CA LEU A 239 -5.29 7.65 -25.90
C LEU A 239 -6.51 8.15 -25.11
N GLY A 240 -6.36 9.20 -24.33
CA GLY A 240 -7.35 9.62 -23.35
C GLY A 240 -7.22 8.88 -22.03
N ILE A 241 -6.00 8.52 -21.69
CA ILE A 241 -5.70 7.83 -20.44
C ILE A 241 -5.38 8.83 -19.35
N ARG A 242 -6.06 8.70 -18.22
CA ARG A 242 -5.77 9.36 -16.96
C ARG A 242 -5.23 8.33 -15.98
N VAL A 243 -4.12 8.61 -15.33
CA VAL A 243 -3.58 7.75 -14.28
C VAL A 243 -3.54 8.53 -12.97
N GLU A 244 -4.32 8.06 -12.02
CA GLU A 244 -4.24 8.51 -10.64
C GLU A 244 -3.29 7.59 -9.89
N THR A 245 -2.30 8.17 -9.22
CA THR A 245 -1.23 7.40 -8.58
C THR A 245 -1.14 7.72 -7.11
N ARG A 246 -1.07 6.68 -6.30
CA ARG A 246 -0.72 6.75 -4.87
C ARG A 246 0.47 5.87 -4.58
N GLY A 247 1.40 6.37 -3.78
CA GLY A 247 2.53 5.59 -3.29
C GLY A 247 2.53 5.55 -1.78
N PHE A 248 2.77 4.37 -1.19
CA PHE A 248 2.72 4.18 0.26
C PHE A 248 4.00 3.54 0.78
N GLN A 249 4.39 3.96 1.96
CA GLN A 249 5.45 3.31 2.74
C GLN A 249 5.08 3.22 4.21
N TRP A 250 5.33 2.06 4.80
CA TRP A 250 5.24 1.81 6.24
C TRP A 250 6.57 1.33 6.78
N ASN A 251 6.93 1.78 7.98
CA ASN A 251 8.14 1.33 8.67
C ASN A 251 7.88 0.12 9.59
N ASN A 252 6.71 -0.50 9.47
CA ASN A 252 6.41 -1.77 10.11
C ASN A 252 7.36 -2.87 9.61
N PRO A 253 7.86 -3.78 10.43
CA PRO A 253 8.78 -4.86 10.02
C PRO A 253 8.33 -5.68 8.82
N GLN A 254 7.02 -5.82 8.59
CA GLN A 254 6.44 -6.58 7.49
C GLN A 254 6.44 -5.82 6.16
N ALA A 255 6.38 -4.48 6.20
CA ALA A 255 6.27 -3.62 5.02
C ALA A 255 7.47 -2.68 4.83
N ARG A 256 8.41 -2.65 5.77
CA ARG A 256 9.53 -1.68 5.75
C ARG A 256 10.51 -1.85 4.59
N ASP A 257 10.47 -3.00 3.93
CA ASP A 257 11.30 -3.32 2.78
C ASP A 257 10.49 -3.31 1.47
N ALA A 258 9.31 -2.63 1.49
CA ALA A 258 8.41 -2.50 0.36
C ALA A 258 7.97 -1.05 0.13
N ILE A 259 7.68 -0.71 -1.12
CA ILE A 259 6.88 0.44 -1.53
C ILE A 259 5.65 -0.11 -2.25
N PHE A 260 4.46 0.37 -1.92
CA PHE A 260 3.23 0.03 -2.62
C PHE A 260 2.86 1.18 -3.56
N TRP A 261 2.45 0.84 -4.77
CA TRP A 261 1.97 1.77 -5.77
C TRP A 261 0.59 1.34 -6.26
N GLU A 262 -0.41 2.18 -6.08
CA GLU A 262 -1.74 2.03 -6.68
C GLU A 262 -1.88 2.95 -7.89
N TYR A 263 -2.36 2.40 -8.99
CA TYR A 263 -2.64 3.10 -10.23
C TYR A 263 -4.09 2.88 -10.63
N ASN A 264 -4.90 3.93 -10.58
CA ASN A 264 -6.23 3.92 -11.16
C ASN A 264 -6.13 4.47 -12.58
N ILE A 265 -6.32 3.61 -13.56
CA ILE A 265 -6.16 3.91 -14.98
C ILE A 265 -7.55 4.11 -15.58
N SER A 266 -7.88 5.34 -15.94
CA SER A 266 -9.19 5.70 -16.43
C SER A 266 -9.16 6.06 -17.91
N ASN A 267 -10.12 5.55 -18.68
CA ASN A 267 -10.37 5.99 -20.04
C ASN A 267 -11.33 7.20 -20.04
N THR A 268 -10.78 8.38 -20.20
CA THR A 268 -11.54 9.63 -20.26
C THR A 268 -11.84 10.07 -21.69
N SER A 269 -11.57 9.22 -22.69
CA SER A 269 -11.86 9.45 -24.10
C SER A 269 -13.33 9.22 -24.46
N GLU A 270 -13.69 9.47 -25.71
CA GLU A 270 -15.05 9.23 -26.23
C GLU A 270 -15.19 7.84 -26.91
N TYR A 271 -14.28 6.89 -26.68
CA TYR A 271 -14.27 5.58 -27.33
C TYR A 271 -13.72 4.48 -26.41
N ASP A 272 -14.05 3.23 -26.73
CA ASP A 272 -13.53 2.09 -26.00
C ASP A 272 -12.09 1.74 -26.41
N LEU A 273 -11.30 1.24 -25.50
CA LEU A 273 -9.98 0.66 -25.74
C LEU A 273 -10.07 -0.84 -25.47
N PRO A 274 -10.21 -1.69 -26.50
CA PRO A 274 -10.47 -3.11 -26.30
C PRO A 274 -9.24 -3.91 -25.87
N GLU A 275 -8.05 -3.38 -26.10
CA GLU A 275 -6.79 -4.06 -25.78
C GLU A 275 -5.81 -3.03 -25.19
N VAL A 276 -5.59 -3.11 -23.89
CA VAL A 276 -4.66 -2.25 -23.14
C VAL A 276 -3.69 -3.15 -22.37
N CYS A 277 -2.43 -2.78 -22.29
CA CYS A 277 -1.44 -3.42 -21.42
C CYS A 277 -0.87 -2.40 -20.46
N PHE A 278 -0.62 -2.81 -19.23
CA PHE A 278 0.07 -2.02 -18.22
C PHE A 278 1.36 -2.72 -17.78
N GLY A 279 2.45 -1.98 -17.68
CA GLY A 279 3.71 -2.57 -17.25
C GLY A 279 4.80 -1.57 -16.90
N TYR A 280 5.96 -2.09 -16.62
CA TYR A 280 7.17 -1.33 -16.34
C TYR A 280 8.29 -1.69 -17.31
N TRP A 281 9.03 -0.67 -17.67
CA TRP A 281 10.37 -0.77 -18.22
C TRP A 281 11.35 -0.34 -17.11
N VAL A 282 12.27 -1.22 -16.74
CA VAL A 282 13.15 -1.03 -15.58
C VAL A 282 14.60 -1.06 -16.03
N ASP A 283 15.32 0.02 -15.78
CA ASP A 283 16.76 0.14 -15.94
C ASP A 283 17.42 -0.22 -14.59
N ASN A 284 17.85 -1.46 -14.47
CA ASN A 284 18.46 -1.98 -13.27
C ASN A 284 19.84 -1.33 -13.01
N ALA A 285 20.25 -1.23 -11.75
CA ALA A 285 21.57 -0.75 -11.33
C ALA A 285 21.96 -1.34 -9.97
N ILE A 286 21.70 -2.63 -9.80
CA ILE A 286 21.84 -3.30 -8.52
C ILE A 286 23.30 -3.35 -8.11
N GLY A 287 23.58 -2.87 -6.88
CA GLY A 287 24.94 -2.74 -6.37
C GLY A 287 25.61 -1.40 -6.71
N GLY A 288 25.27 -0.77 -7.84
CA GLY A 288 25.72 0.57 -8.23
C GLY A 288 27.19 0.65 -8.65
N ASP A 289 27.84 -0.47 -9.00
CA ASP A 289 29.27 -0.54 -9.28
C ASP A 289 29.63 -0.66 -10.78
N GLY A 290 28.65 -0.60 -11.65
CA GLY A 290 28.92 -0.46 -13.09
C GLY A 290 28.08 -1.24 -14.04
N ALA A 291 26.99 -1.86 -13.60
CA ALA A 291 25.91 -2.33 -14.44
C ALA A 291 26.30 -3.35 -15.54
N ASP A 292 27.26 -4.22 -15.29
CA ASP A 292 27.68 -5.24 -16.26
C ASP A 292 27.39 -6.68 -15.80
N ASP A 293 26.75 -6.85 -14.62
CA ASP A 293 26.53 -8.14 -13.95
C ASP A 293 25.10 -8.30 -13.38
N GLU A 294 24.17 -7.53 -13.88
CA GLU A 294 22.76 -7.62 -13.52
C GLU A 294 22.08 -8.79 -14.24
N VAL A 295 21.27 -9.50 -13.51
CA VAL A 295 20.41 -10.58 -14.04
C VAL A 295 19.01 -10.43 -13.46
N GLY A 296 18.04 -10.96 -14.19
CA GLY A 296 16.65 -10.93 -13.77
C GLY A 296 15.89 -12.17 -14.17
N PHE A 297 14.83 -12.43 -13.44
CA PHE A 297 13.94 -13.56 -13.69
C PHE A 297 12.51 -13.19 -13.25
N PHE A 298 11.59 -14.13 -13.38
CA PHE A 298 10.19 -13.99 -13.02
C PHE A 298 9.71 -15.17 -12.17
N ASN A 299 8.60 -14.96 -11.48
CA ASN A 299 7.84 -16.02 -10.83
C ASN A 299 6.37 -15.84 -11.23
N ASP A 300 5.87 -16.74 -12.06
CA ASP A 300 4.52 -16.75 -12.58
C ASP A 300 3.44 -17.02 -11.53
N LEU A 301 3.76 -17.86 -10.54
CA LEU A 301 2.83 -18.16 -9.42
C LEU A 301 2.68 -17.00 -8.42
N LEU A 302 3.59 -16.05 -8.45
CA LEU A 302 3.57 -14.89 -7.55
C LEU A 302 3.40 -13.57 -8.32
N ASP A 303 3.14 -13.63 -9.61
CA ASP A 303 2.97 -12.45 -10.48
C ASP A 303 4.06 -11.40 -10.29
N MET A 304 5.30 -11.84 -10.31
CA MET A 304 6.42 -10.95 -10.03
C MET A 304 7.62 -11.15 -10.94
N SER A 305 8.31 -10.05 -11.20
CA SER A 305 9.68 -10.03 -11.73
C SER A 305 10.67 -9.69 -10.62
N TYR A 306 11.92 -10.12 -10.74
CA TYR A 306 12.97 -9.78 -9.78
C TYR A 306 14.36 -9.84 -10.39
N SER A 307 15.24 -9.00 -9.87
CA SER A 307 16.60 -8.82 -10.38
C SER A 307 17.63 -8.79 -9.25
N TRP A 308 18.85 -9.25 -9.54
CA TRP A 308 19.97 -9.28 -8.61
C TRP A 308 21.30 -9.07 -9.35
N ASP A 309 22.37 -8.81 -8.58
CA ASP A 309 23.75 -8.75 -9.03
C ASP A 309 24.32 -10.18 -9.07
N GLU A 310 24.76 -10.69 -10.24
CA GLU A 310 25.23 -12.07 -10.43
C GLU A 310 26.43 -12.39 -9.54
N ASN A 311 27.34 -11.44 -9.33
CA ASN A 311 28.54 -11.65 -8.55
C ASN A 311 28.36 -11.37 -7.04
N GLY A 312 27.28 -10.66 -6.65
CA GLY A 312 26.94 -10.31 -5.26
C GLY A 312 27.88 -9.28 -4.63
N ILE A 313 28.54 -8.46 -5.42
CA ILE A 313 29.54 -7.47 -4.94
C ILE A 313 29.21 -6.10 -5.51
N GLY A 314 28.57 -5.27 -4.74
CA GLY A 314 28.26 -3.90 -5.11
C GLY A 314 29.37 -2.91 -4.83
N ILE A 315 29.08 -1.64 -5.01
CA ILE A 315 30.02 -0.53 -4.82
C ILE A 315 30.71 -0.60 -3.45
N ALA A 316 32.01 -0.35 -3.44
CA ALA A 316 32.85 -0.42 -2.25
C ALA A 316 32.91 -1.82 -1.59
N GLY A 317 32.48 -2.88 -2.26
CA GLY A 317 32.41 -4.24 -1.74
C GLY A 317 31.24 -4.47 -0.77
N LEU A 318 30.23 -3.62 -0.81
CA LEU A 318 28.98 -3.84 -0.08
C LEU A 318 28.19 -4.99 -0.72
N LEU A 319 27.41 -5.71 0.08
CA LEU A 319 26.51 -6.75 -0.40
C LEU A 319 25.27 -6.07 -0.97
N PRO A 320 24.97 -6.18 -2.27
CA PRO A 320 23.71 -5.71 -2.80
C PRO A 320 22.57 -6.66 -2.40
N GLY A 321 21.36 -6.09 -2.26
CA GLY A 321 20.14 -6.87 -2.12
C GLY A 321 19.62 -7.35 -3.48
N ILE A 322 18.46 -7.95 -3.44
CA ILE A 322 17.64 -8.20 -4.62
C ILE A 322 16.43 -7.28 -4.60
N MET A 323 15.91 -7.00 -5.78
CA MET A 323 14.75 -6.14 -5.99
C MET A 323 13.71 -6.93 -6.80
N GLY A 324 12.45 -6.82 -6.41
CA GLY A 324 11.33 -7.40 -7.16
C GLY A 324 10.20 -6.41 -7.34
N PHE A 325 9.47 -6.60 -8.43
CA PHE A 325 8.21 -5.90 -8.71
C PHE A 325 7.11 -6.95 -8.80
N ALA A 326 6.12 -6.83 -7.96
CA ALA A 326 5.01 -7.77 -7.87
C ALA A 326 3.68 -7.09 -8.15
N TYR A 327 2.86 -7.69 -8.99
CA TYR A 327 1.45 -7.33 -9.07
C TYR A 327 0.76 -7.81 -7.79
N LEU A 328 0.06 -6.91 -7.13
CA LEU A 328 -0.83 -7.20 -6.00
C LEU A 328 -2.27 -7.26 -6.46
N GLU A 329 -2.57 -6.53 -7.52
CA GLU A 329 -3.83 -6.48 -8.24
C GLU A 329 -3.54 -6.13 -9.69
N SER A 330 -4.19 -6.82 -10.60
CA SER A 330 -4.18 -6.51 -12.04
C SER A 330 -5.62 -6.43 -12.56
N PRO A 331 -5.86 -5.85 -13.73
CA PRO A 331 -7.16 -5.98 -14.37
C PRO A 331 -7.53 -7.43 -14.63
N GLY A 332 -8.81 -7.72 -14.66
CA GLY A 332 -9.35 -9.05 -14.95
C GLY A 332 -9.90 -9.19 -16.36
N LEU A 333 -10.24 -10.41 -16.76
CA LEU A 333 -10.89 -10.74 -18.02
C LEU A 333 -12.22 -11.46 -17.80
N ALA A 334 -13.25 -10.73 -17.38
CA ALA A 334 -14.55 -11.25 -16.98
C ALA A 334 -15.44 -11.83 -18.10
N TYR A 335 -14.92 -12.18 -19.27
CA TYR A 335 -15.75 -12.59 -20.43
C TYR A 335 -15.05 -13.56 -21.41
N ASP A 336 -13.95 -14.18 -21.04
CA ASP A 336 -13.18 -15.05 -21.93
C ASP A 336 -13.45 -16.55 -21.69
N GLY A 337 -14.12 -16.89 -20.58
CA GLY A 337 -14.47 -18.25 -20.18
C GLY A 337 -13.28 -19.05 -19.65
N ILE A 338 -12.27 -18.37 -19.12
CA ILE A 338 -11.06 -18.93 -18.52
C ILE A 338 -11.03 -18.52 -17.06
N ASP A 339 -10.55 -19.34 -16.18
CA ASP A 339 -10.17 -19.05 -14.81
C ASP A 339 -8.71 -18.53 -14.86
N ASN A 340 -8.53 -17.18 -14.91
CA ASN A 340 -7.24 -16.56 -15.20
C ASN A 340 -6.31 -16.53 -14.00
N ASP A 341 -6.83 -16.49 -12.78
CA ASP A 341 -6.05 -16.46 -11.54
C ASP A 341 -6.02 -17.78 -10.77
N ASP A 342 -6.60 -18.83 -11.37
CA ASP A 342 -6.55 -20.19 -10.84
C ASP A 342 -7.26 -20.40 -9.50
N ASP A 343 -8.29 -19.62 -9.20
CA ASP A 343 -9.03 -19.68 -7.94
C ASP A 343 -10.22 -20.67 -7.95
N GLY A 344 -10.64 -21.09 -9.11
CA GLY A 344 -11.71 -22.08 -9.31
C GLY A 344 -13.03 -21.48 -9.77
N LEU A 345 -13.13 -20.16 -9.85
CA LEU A 345 -14.22 -19.43 -10.47
C LEU A 345 -13.88 -19.13 -11.94
N VAL A 346 -14.73 -18.45 -12.67
CA VAL A 346 -14.53 -18.11 -14.09
C VAL A 346 -15.31 -16.85 -14.42
N ASP A 347 -14.66 -15.88 -15.04
CA ASP A 347 -15.28 -14.63 -15.50
C ASP A 347 -15.84 -13.75 -14.35
N GLU A 348 -15.19 -13.64 -13.21
CA GLU A 348 -15.58 -12.80 -12.08
C GLU A 348 -15.56 -11.31 -12.44
N LYS A 349 -16.42 -10.53 -11.79
CA LYS A 349 -16.66 -9.13 -12.12
C LYS A 349 -16.74 -8.26 -10.90
N ARG A 350 -15.97 -7.21 -10.87
CA ARG A 350 -16.00 -6.20 -9.81
C ARG A 350 -17.28 -5.37 -9.71
N ASP A 351 -18.13 -5.35 -10.73
CA ASP A 351 -19.39 -4.63 -10.74
C ASP A 351 -20.60 -5.55 -10.49
N ASN A 352 -20.37 -6.65 -9.81
CA ASN A 352 -21.42 -7.60 -9.46
C ASN A 352 -22.51 -6.95 -8.58
N GLN A 353 -23.70 -7.48 -8.67
CA GLN A 353 -24.83 -7.01 -7.89
C GLN A 353 -25.49 -8.23 -7.24
N ALA A 354 -25.67 -8.20 -5.92
CA ALA A 354 -26.32 -9.23 -5.13
C ALA A 354 -27.81 -9.42 -5.48
N ILE A 355 -28.13 -9.68 -6.75
CA ILE A 355 -29.49 -9.94 -7.25
C ILE A 355 -29.78 -11.41 -7.43
N ASN A 356 -28.78 -12.26 -7.38
CA ASN A 356 -28.90 -13.70 -7.57
C ASN A 356 -28.79 -14.42 -6.22
N PHE A 357 -29.54 -15.49 -6.09
CA PHE A 357 -29.41 -16.44 -4.99
C PHE A 357 -28.76 -17.70 -5.52
N VAL A 358 -27.60 -18.05 -5.06
CA VAL A 358 -26.81 -19.16 -5.56
C VAL A 358 -26.83 -20.34 -4.59
N GLY A 359 -26.66 -21.52 -5.14
CA GLY A 359 -26.50 -22.74 -4.36
C GLY A 359 -25.08 -22.90 -3.87
N PRO A 360 -24.81 -23.86 -2.97
CA PRO A 360 -23.50 -23.98 -2.33
C PRO A 360 -22.32 -24.30 -3.26
N THR A 361 -22.57 -24.58 -4.52
CA THR A 361 -21.54 -24.87 -5.54
C THR A 361 -21.92 -24.31 -6.91
N ASP A 362 -22.91 -23.43 -6.97
CA ASP A 362 -23.30 -22.80 -8.23
C ASP A 362 -22.24 -21.72 -8.56
N GLY A 363 -21.79 -21.65 -9.80
CA GLY A 363 -20.73 -20.76 -10.24
C GLY A 363 -19.32 -21.36 -10.13
N ILE A 364 -19.06 -22.26 -9.20
CA ILE A 364 -17.74 -22.86 -9.04
C ILE A 364 -17.50 -23.94 -10.11
N GLU A 365 -16.53 -23.74 -10.99
CA GLU A 365 -16.16 -24.72 -12.01
C GLU A 365 -15.31 -25.85 -11.44
N ASP A 366 -14.32 -25.55 -10.62
CA ASP A 366 -13.49 -26.54 -9.92
C ASP A 366 -13.58 -26.39 -8.39
N VAL A 367 -14.61 -27.04 -7.81
CA VAL A 367 -14.84 -27.03 -6.35
C VAL A 367 -13.61 -27.46 -5.54
N THR A 368 -12.73 -28.31 -6.09
CA THR A 368 -11.56 -28.74 -5.34
C THR A 368 -10.51 -27.65 -5.29
N LYS A 369 -10.28 -26.99 -6.42
CA LYS A 369 -9.37 -25.85 -6.54
C LYS A 369 -9.85 -24.70 -5.66
N PHE A 370 -11.14 -24.33 -5.78
CA PHE A 370 -11.78 -23.31 -4.96
C PHE A 370 -11.59 -23.54 -3.45
N LEU A 371 -11.96 -24.74 -2.94
CA LEU A 371 -11.80 -25.07 -1.53
C LEU A 371 -10.33 -25.05 -1.06
N ASP A 372 -9.40 -25.35 -1.96
CA ASP A 372 -7.98 -25.29 -1.64
C ASP A 372 -7.44 -23.85 -1.65
N PHE A 373 -7.89 -23.04 -2.58
CA PHE A 373 -7.51 -21.63 -2.69
C PHE A 373 -8.02 -20.83 -1.49
N TYR A 374 -9.33 -20.82 -1.24
CA TYR A 374 -9.95 -20.09 -0.12
C TYR A 374 -9.79 -20.76 1.24
N LYS A 375 -9.13 -21.94 1.32
CA LYS A 375 -8.91 -22.72 2.56
C LYS A 375 -10.22 -23.16 3.26
N LEU A 376 -11.27 -23.37 2.50
CA LEU A 376 -12.58 -23.79 2.98
C LEU A 376 -12.76 -25.31 2.96
N THR A 377 -13.78 -25.77 3.67
CA THR A 377 -14.28 -27.16 3.58
C THR A 377 -15.64 -27.18 2.89
N ALA A 378 -15.97 -28.27 2.20
CA ALA A 378 -17.26 -28.41 1.50
C ALA A 378 -18.50 -28.24 2.39
N SER A 379 -18.35 -28.30 3.72
CA SER A 379 -19.44 -28.06 4.67
C SER A 379 -19.66 -26.60 5.02
N GLU A 380 -18.73 -25.74 4.64
CA GLU A 380 -18.80 -24.28 4.81
C GLU A 380 -19.53 -23.62 3.67
N LEU A 381 -19.52 -24.23 2.48
CA LEU A 381 -20.30 -23.74 1.35
C LEU A 381 -21.81 -23.83 1.64
N LYS A 382 -22.52 -22.73 1.47
CA LYS A 382 -23.97 -22.57 1.72
C LYS A 382 -24.62 -21.86 0.53
N ALA A 383 -25.92 -22.00 0.41
CA ALA A 383 -26.70 -21.18 -0.52
C ALA A 383 -26.90 -19.79 0.09
N HIS A 384 -26.62 -18.75 -0.67
CA HIS A 384 -26.58 -17.36 -0.21
C HIS A 384 -26.90 -16.37 -1.33
N TRP A 385 -26.98 -15.10 -1.01
CA TRP A 385 -26.92 -14.02 -1.97
C TRP A 385 -25.45 -13.72 -2.25
N ASP A 386 -25.04 -13.97 -3.47
CA ASP A 386 -23.67 -13.90 -3.93
C ASP A 386 -23.35 -12.45 -4.30
N ALA A 387 -22.78 -11.70 -3.39
CA ALA A 387 -22.47 -10.29 -3.59
C ALA A 387 -21.05 -10.09 -4.16
N ASP A 388 -20.14 -10.97 -3.80
CA ASP A 388 -18.74 -10.92 -4.23
C ASP A 388 -18.30 -12.15 -5.08
N GLU A 389 -19.24 -13.00 -5.43
CA GLU A 389 -19.06 -14.19 -6.29
C GLU A 389 -18.05 -15.24 -5.77
N ASP A 390 -17.63 -15.16 -4.50
CA ASP A 390 -16.63 -16.07 -3.94
C ASP A 390 -17.22 -17.37 -3.36
N GLN A 391 -18.53 -17.55 -3.42
CA GLN A 391 -19.27 -18.73 -2.98
C GLN A 391 -19.15 -19.05 -1.48
N ASP A 392 -18.58 -18.17 -0.70
CA ASP A 392 -18.62 -18.35 0.74
C ASP A 392 -19.88 -17.71 1.36
N TRP A 393 -20.01 -17.81 2.65
CA TRP A 393 -21.22 -17.35 3.35
C TRP A 393 -20.86 -16.28 4.40
N GLU A 394 -19.60 -16.00 4.64
CA GLU A 394 -19.16 -15.25 5.80
C GLU A 394 -19.20 -13.74 5.58
N ASP A 395 -19.26 -13.28 4.37
CA ASP A 395 -19.12 -11.87 4.00
C ASP A 395 -20.42 -11.05 4.08
N GLY A 396 -21.50 -11.63 4.58
CA GLY A 396 -22.66 -10.88 5.04
C GLY A 396 -23.65 -10.41 3.98
N GLU A 397 -23.77 -11.09 2.87
CA GLU A 397 -24.76 -10.80 1.81
C GLU A 397 -26.21 -10.81 2.33
N ASP A 398 -26.50 -11.60 3.33
CA ASP A 398 -27.78 -11.60 4.06
C ASP A 398 -27.61 -10.95 5.42
N THR A 399 -27.56 -9.63 5.47
CA THR A 399 -27.26 -8.84 6.65
C THR A 399 -28.28 -8.97 7.79
N ASN A 400 -29.50 -9.36 7.45
CA ASN A 400 -30.57 -9.51 8.45
C ASN A 400 -30.91 -10.99 8.75
N GLY A 401 -30.31 -11.93 8.04
CA GLY A 401 -30.48 -13.37 8.24
C GLY A 401 -31.86 -13.90 7.85
N ASP A 402 -32.60 -13.23 6.97
CA ASP A 402 -33.95 -13.63 6.59
C ASP A 402 -33.99 -14.50 5.32
N GLY A 403 -32.87 -14.68 4.65
CA GLY A 403 -32.74 -15.49 3.43
C GLY A 403 -33.38 -14.83 2.21
N VAL A 404 -33.65 -13.54 2.24
CA VAL A 404 -34.28 -12.77 1.15
C VAL A 404 -33.53 -11.47 0.92
N TYR A 405 -32.88 -11.32 -0.23
CA TYR A 405 -32.23 -10.10 -0.64
C TYR A 405 -33.19 -8.90 -0.63
N SER A 406 -32.78 -7.80 -0.04
CA SER A 406 -33.50 -6.52 -0.07
C SER A 406 -32.58 -5.38 -0.52
N ALA A 407 -33.17 -4.34 -1.08
CA ALA A 407 -32.41 -3.18 -1.52
C ALA A 407 -31.71 -2.40 -0.37
N SER A 408 -32.08 -2.66 0.87
CA SER A 408 -31.42 -2.12 2.05
C SER A 408 -30.17 -2.90 2.46
N GLU A 409 -29.98 -4.06 1.88
CA GLU A 409 -28.82 -4.94 2.05
C GLU A 409 -27.87 -4.81 0.86
N ASN A 410 -28.31 -4.14 -0.19
CA ASN A 410 -27.51 -3.98 -1.38
C ASN A 410 -26.23 -3.19 -1.05
N PRO A 411 -25.07 -3.80 -1.21
CA PRO A 411 -23.81 -3.09 -1.04
C PRO A 411 -23.69 -1.93 -2.04
N GLY A 412 -23.15 -0.83 -1.62
CA GLY A 412 -23.03 0.35 -2.45
C GLY A 412 -21.72 1.10 -2.31
N ASN A 413 -21.04 0.95 -1.18
CA ASN A 413 -19.75 1.55 -0.89
C ASN A 413 -19.03 0.74 0.19
N ASP A 414 -17.79 0.47 -0.02
CA ASP A 414 -16.87 -0.17 0.91
C ASP A 414 -16.51 0.81 2.05
N VAL A 415 -17.40 0.94 3.01
CA VAL A 415 -17.35 1.95 4.09
C VAL A 415 -17.12 1.36 5.48
N GLY A 416 -16.86 0.06 5.55
CA GLY A 416 -16.65 -0.67 6.79
C GLY A 416 -17.92 -0.87 7.62
N LEU A 417 -17.77 -1.53 8.76
CA LEU A 417 -18.89 -1.93 9.62
C LEU A 417 -19.61 -0.76 10.27
N ASP A 418 -18.98 0.40 10.45
CA ASP A 418 -19.62 1.58 11.01
C ASP A 418 -20.46 2.35 9.99
N GLY A 419 -20.34 2.01 8.70
CA GLY A 419 -21.09 2.61 7.60
C GLY A 419 -20.74 4.07 7.32
N VAL A 420 -19.55 4.53 7.77
CA VAL A 420 -19.10 5.91 7.63
C VAL A 420 -17.85 5.97 6.78
N GLY A 421 -18.02 6.16 5.51
CA GLY A 421 -16.92 6.19 4.55
C GLY A 421 -16.05 7.45 4.61
N PRO A 422 -14.90 7.44 3.92
CA PRO A 422 -13.85 8.47 4.02
C PRO A 422 -14.28 9.88 3.59
N LEU A 423 -15.38 10.01 2.89
CA LEU A 423 -15.90 11.31 2.45
C LEU A 423 -16.90 11.93 3.44
N GLU A 424 -17.22 11.26 4.53
CA GLU A 424 -18.23 11.72 5.46
C GLU A 424 -17.67 12.54 6.63
N ILE A 425 -18.50 13.46 7.16
CA ILE A 425 -18.05 14.42 8.19
C ILE A 425 -17.67 13.72 9.51
N ASN A 426 -18.25 12.57 9.79
CA ASN A 426 -18.05 11.84 11.03
C ASN A 426 -16.97 10.75 10.92
N TYR A 427 -16.27 10.69 9.79
CA TYR A 427 -15.23 9.72 9.59
C TYR A 427 -14.13 9.82 10.65
N THR A 428 -13.83 8.72 11.31
CA THR A 428 -12.85 8.64 12.40
C THR A 428 -11.56 7.91 12.01
N GLY A 429 -11.47 7.45 10.80
CA GLY A 429 -10.44 6.59 10.25
C GLY A 429 -11.03 5.25 9.84
N PRO A 430 -10.30 4.43 9.08
CA PRO A 430 -10.80 3.14 8.61
C PRO A 430 -11.17 2.24 9.79
N ASP A 431 -12.29 1.54 9.63
CA ASP A 431 -12.72 0.49 10.56
C ASP A 431 -12.67 -0.89 9.89
N GLU A 432 -13.22 -1.91 10.53
CA GLU A 432 -13.20 -3.25 9.99
C GLU A 432 -14.09 -3.37 8.76
N GLY A 433 -13.56 -4.00 7.70
CA GLY A 433 -14.20 -4.13 6.41
C GLY A 433 -13.91 -2.99 5.43
N GLU A 434 -13.70 -1.75 5.89
CA GLU A 434 -13.55 -0.59 5.03
C GLU A 434 -12.38 -0.69 4.05
N GLY A 435 -12.66 -0.55 2.75
CA GLY A 435 -11.68 -0.53 1.67
C GLY A 435 -11.03 -1.89 1.36
N ASN A 436 -11.61 -2.99 1.79
CA ASN A 436 -11.08 -4.34 1.54
C ASN A 436 -11.73 -5.05 0.35
N HIS A 437 -12.69 -4.37 -0.29
CA HIS A 437 -13.40 -4.83 -1.46
C HIS A 437 -14.29 -6.07 -1.24
N LYS A 438 -14.74 -6.27 -0.01
CA LYS A 438 -15.64 -7.34 0.42
C LYS A 438 -16.75 -6.82 1.31
N PRO A 439 -17.99 -7.38 1.23
CA PRO A 439 -19.07 -7.06 2.18
C PRO A 439 -18.87 -7.81 3.50
N ASP A 440 -18.06 -7.28 4.39
CA ASP A 440 -17.72 -7.94 5.66
C ASP A 440 -18.88 -8.09 6.63
N TYR A 441 -18.87 -9.21 7.32
CA TYR A 441 -19.82 -9.51 8.40
C TYR A 441 -19.12 -9.90 9.69
N VAL A 442 -19.46 -9.22 10.78
CA VAL A 442 -18.97 -9.57 12.13
C VAL A 442 -20.13 -9.95 13.04
N GLU A 443 -20.06 -11.14 13.62
CA GLU A 443 -21.09 -11.63 14.56
C GLU A 443 -21.29 -10.62 15.70
N SER A 444 -22.53 -10.26 15.97
CA SER A 444 -22.97 -9.26 16.94
C SER A 444 -22.89 -7.78 16.55
N ILE A 445 -22.21 -7.43 15.49
CA ILE A 445 -22.13 -6.04 14.98
C ILE A 445 -23.01 -5.91 13.73
N GLY A 446 -23.00 -6.88 12.85
CA GLY A 446 -23.74 -6.92 11.60
C GLY A 446 -22.82 -6.94 10.40
N CYS A 447 -23.39 -6.75 9.22
CA CYS A 447 -22.65 -6.62 7.99
C CYS A 447 -22.35 -5.17 7.69
N GLU A 448 -21.33 -4.97 6.89
CA GLU A 448 -20.98 -3.70 6.29
C GLU A 448 -22.16 -3.14 5.48
N PRO A 449 -22.60 -1.92 5.75
CA PRO A 449 -23.63 -1.28 4.94
C PRO A 449 -23.02 -0.64 3.69
N ASN A 450 -23.74 -0.65 2.58
CA ASN A 450 -23.38 0.06 1.35
C ASN A 450 -22.02 -0.32 0.75
N PHE A 451 -21.70 -1.58 0.72
CA PHE A 451 -20.49 -2.09 0.06
C PHE A 451 -20.41 -1.62 -1.41
N ALA A 452 -19.25 -1.22 -1.88
CA ALA A 452 -19.00 -0.95 -3.29
C ALA A 452 -18.44 -2.21 -3.96
N ALA A 453 -19.03 -2.64 -5.05
CA ALA A 453 -18.56 -3.74 -5.88
C ALA A 453 -17.15 -3.42 -6.46
N THR A 454 -16.11 -3.60 -5.68
CA THR A 454 -14.72 -3.32 -6.05
C THR A 454 -13.75 -4.34 -5.49
N ASP A 455 -14.27 -5.50 -5.11
CA ASP A 455 -13.47 -6.56 -4.55
C ASP A 455 -12.37 -7.03 -5.52
N VAL A 456 -11.19 -7.27 -4.98
CA VAL A 456 -10.07 -7.86 -5.71
C VAL A 456 -10.36 -9.32 -6.05
N THR A 457 -11.06 -10.03 -5.18
CA THR A 457 -11.43 -11.43 -5.38
C THR A 457 -12.50 -11.63 -6.44
N GLU A 458 -13.30 -10.61 -6.74
CA GLU A 458 -14.20 -10.58 -7.89
C GLU A 458 -13.54 -10.15 -9.21
N SER A 459 -12.26 -10.28 -9.34
CA SER A 459 -11.55 -9.93 -10.56
C SER A 459 -10.75 -11.12 -11.03
N ASP A 460 -11.22 -11.76 -12.08
CA ASP A 460 -10.50 -12.83 -12.78
C ASP A 460 -9.14 -12.28 -13.31
N MET A 461 -8.20 -12.08 -12.39
CA MET A 461 -6.97 -11.31 -12.57
C MET A 461 -6.01 -11.98 -13.53
N ILE A 462 -5.49 -11.22 -14.49
CA ILE A 462 -4.57 -11.75 -15.50
C ILE A 462 -3.10 -11.77 -15.06
N GLY A 463 -2.74 -11.13 -13.96
CA GLY A 463 -1.41 -11.15 -13.39
C GLY A 463 -0.29 -10.69 -14.34
N LEU A 464 0.87 -11.32 -14.22
CA LEU A 464 2.04 -11.07 -15.06
C LEU A 464 1.96 -11.87 -16.37
N THR A 465 1.67 -11.23 -17.51
CA THR A 465 1.51 -11.89 -18.80
C THR A 465 2.75 -11.85 -19.70
N SER A 466 3.61 -10.85 -19.55
CA SER A 466 4.83 -10.74 -20.34
C SER A 466 6.04 -10.38 -19.51
N PHE A 467 7.17 -11.01 -19.81
CA PHE A 467 8.46 -10.69 -19.21
C PHE A 467 9.60 -10.92 -20.20
N GLN A 468 10.53 -9.95 -20.27
CA GLN A 468 11.70 -10.03 -21.12
C GLN A 468 12.86 -9.23 -20.56
N LEU A 469 14.08 -9.69 -20.84
CA LEU A 469 15.32 -8.95 -20.59
C LEU A 469 16.02 -8.67 -21.91
N PHE A 470 16.60 -7.50 -22.05
CA PHE A 470 17.45 -7.16 -23.19
C PHE A 470 18.51 -6.13 -22.79
N PRO A 471 19.68 -6.11 -23.47
CA PRO A 471 20.71 -5.11 -23.19
C PRO A 471 20.22 -3.69 -23.47
N ILE A 472 20.54 -2.74 -22.61
CA ILE A 472 20.23 -1.31 -22.84
C ILE A 472 20.95 -0.80 -24.08
N PHE A 473 20.35 0.16 -24.76
CA PHE A 473 20.94 0.75 -25.96
C PHE A 473 21.83 1.93 -25.61
N ASP A 474 23.09 1.88 -26.09
CA ASP A 474 24.03 3.00 -25.95
C ASP A 474 23.79 4.12 -26.99
N GLN A 475 22.96 3.88 -27.99
CA GLN A 475 22.74 4.82 -29.08
C GLN A 475 21.44 5.60 -28.89
N HIS A 476 21.54 6.92 -28.78
CA HIS A 476 20.41 7.84 -28.70
C HIS A 476 20.38 8.80 -29.90
N PRO A 477 19.24 8.97 -30.58
CA PRO A 477 17.99 8.21 -30.42
C PRO A 477 18.14 6.74 -30.78
N ALA A 478 17.37 5.87 -30.15
CA ALA A 478 17.40 4.44 -30.43
C ALA A 478 17.06 4.14 -31.90
N PRO A 479 17.66 3.12 -32.52
CA PRO A 479 17.39 2.79 -33.91
C PRO A 479 15.92 2.44 -34.16
N PRO A 480 15.34 2.75 -35.31
CA PRO A 480 14.00 2.29 -35.67
C PRO A 480 13.89 0.77 -35.58
N GLY A 481 12.84 0.26 -34.95
CA GLY A 481 12.59 -1.16 -34.75
C GLY A 481 13.32 -1.78 -33.56
N SER A 482 14.00 -0.98 -32.73
CA SER A 482 14.53 -1.43 -31.45
C SER A 482 13.43 -1.37 -30.35
N PRO A 483 13.53 -2.16 -29.26
CA PRO A 483 12.59 -2.13 -28.14
C PRO A 483 12.79 -0.84 -27.30
N TRP A 484 12.26 0.25 -27.78
CA TRP A 484 12.38 1.58 -27.18
C TRP A 484 11.10 2.39 -27.33
N PHE A 485 10.84 3.32 -26.43
CA PHE A 485 9.57 4.03 -26.24
C PHE A 485 8.96 4.68 -27.48
N ARG A 486 9.77 5.07 -28.47
CA ARG A 486 9.28 5.67 -29.74
C ARG A 486 8.88 4.64 -30.80
N ASN A 487 9.08 3.39 -30.55
CA ASN A 487 8.76 2.31 -31.48
C ASN A 487 7.50 1.57 -31.00
N ASP A 488 6.35 2.26 -31.02
CA ASP A 488 5.07 1.79 -30.50
C ASP A 488 4.73 0.35 -30.95
N ASP A 489 4.92 0.04 -32.24
CA ASP A 489 4.63 -1.31 -32.77
C ASP A 489 5.50 -2.38 -32.08
N VAL A 490 6.80 -2.12 -31.90
CA VAL A 490 7.73 -3.07 -31.27
C VAL A 490 7.42 -3.22 -29.79
N MET A 491 7.20 -2.10 -29.13
CA MET A 491 6.89 -2.10 -27.69
C MET A 491 5.53 -2.76 -27.41
N TRP A 492 4.53 -2.49 -28.25
CA TRP A 492 3.25 -3.20 -28.16
C TRP A 492 3.41 -4.72 -28.30
N ASP A 493 4.15 -5.17 -29.32
CA ASP A 493 4.41 -6.60 -29.52
C ASP A 493 5.07 -7.24 -28.29
N LEU A 494 5.91 -6.49 -27.56
CA LEU A 494 6.58 -6.97 -26.37
C LEU A 494 5.67 -7.00 -25.12
N VAL A 495 4.91 -5.93 -24.86
CA VAL A 495 4.05 -5.85 -23.67
C VAL A 495 2.76 -6.64 -23.79
N SER A 496 2.28 -6.90 -25.01
CA SER A 496 1.10 -7.72 -25.28
C SER A 496 1.38 -9.19 -25.57
N MET A 497 2.66 -9.58 -25.47
CA MET A 497 3.07 -10.96 -25.69
C MET A 497 2.69 -11.81 -24.49
N ASP A 498 1.81 -12.76 -24.66
CA ASP A 498 1.51 -13.77 -23.65
C ASP A 498 2.68 -14.76 -23.53
N SER A 499 3.78 -14.28 -22.97
CA SER A 499 5.01 -15.08 -22.84
C SER A 499 6.01 -14.51 -21.83
N LEU A 500 6.38 -15.32 -20.88
CA LEU A 500 7.46 -15.08 -19.94
C LEU A 500 8.76 -15.69 -20.49
N THR A 501 9.72 -14.85 -20.87
CA THR A 501 10.90 -15.29 -21.60
C THR A 501 12.16 -15.20 -20.75
N GLU A 502 12.77 -16.35 -20.47
CA GLU A 502 14.06 -16.42 -19.80
C GLU A 502 15.19 -15.87 -20.71
N TYR A 503 16.10 -15.11 -20.13
CA TYR A 503 17.24 -14.54 -20.85
C TYR A 503 18.44 -15.50 -20.85
N TYR A 504 18.88 -15.89 -22.02
CA TYR A 504 20.06 -16.75 -22.23
C TYR A 504 21.24 -15.99 -22.83
N GLY A 505 21.22 -14.67 -22.80
CA GLY A 505 22.27 -13.83 -23.37
C GLY A 505 23.50 -13.72 -22.46
N THR A 506 24.39 -12.82 -22.82
CA THR A 506 25.54 -12.45 -21.98
C THR A 506 25.05 -11.48 -20.90
N VAL A 507 25.44 -11.71 -19.65
CA VAL A 507 25.19 -10.77 -18.56
C VAL A 507 25.82 -9.42 -18.89
N ALA A 508 25.06 -8.37 -18.75
CA ALA A 508 25.39 -7.01 -19.15
C ALA A 508 24.49 -6.02 -18.41
N ASN A 509 24.55 -4.73 -18.72
CA ASN A 509 23.54 -3.77 -18.33
C ASN A 509 22.21 -4.12 -19.03
N LEU A 510 21.27 -4.70 -18.29
CA LEU A 510 20.02 -5.24 -18.81
C LEU A 510 18.83 -4.36 -18.40
N VAL A 511 17.93 -4.21 -19.36
CA VAL A 511 16.59 -3.68 -19.13
C VAL A 511 15.65 -4.84 -18.89
N GLU A 512 14.82 -4.70 -17.88
CA GLU A 512 13.70 -5.57 -17.59
C GLU A 512 12.41 -4.92 -18.10
N LEU A 513 11.68 -5.63 -18.95
CA LEU A 513 10.37 -5.22 -19.45
C LEU A 513 9.35 -6.28 -19.08
N PHE A 514 8.32 -5.88 -18.37
CA PHE A 514 7.22 -6.78 -18.00
C PHE A 514 5.89 -6.04 -18.02
N ALA A 515 4.80 -6.78 -18.27
CA ALA A 515 3.47 -6.22 -18.33
C ALA A 515 2.38 -7.23 -17.95
N SER A 516 1.22 -6.67 -17.62
CA SER A 516 -0.08 -7.33 -17.48
C SER A 516 -0.99 -6.87 -18.61
N GLY A 517 -1.70 -7.78 -19.25
CA GLY A 517 -2.59 -7.49 -20.39
C GLY A 517 -2.43 -8.48 -21.55
N PRO A 518 -3.22 -8.29 -22.64
CA PRO A 518 -4.17 -7.19 -22.84
C PRO A 518 -5.51 -7.35 -22.09
N PHE A 519 -6.02 -6.25 -21.59
CA PHE A 519 -7.35 -6.15 -20.98
C PHE A 519 -8.17 -5.03 -21.64
N PRO A 520 -9.52 -5.07 -21.61
CA PRO A 520 -10.35 -3.99 -22.12
C PRO A 520 -10.44 -2.83 -21.12
N LEU A 521 -10.35 -1.60 -21.64
CA LEU A 521 -10.59 -0.38 -20.86
C LEU A 521 -11.67 0.45 -21.56
N PHE A 522 -12.92 0.29 -21.14
CA PHE A 522 -14.07 0.89 -21.77
C PHE A 522 -14.18 2.40 -21.50
N GLN A 523 -14.89 3.12 -22.36
CA GLN A 523 -15.13 4.55 -22.21
C GLN A 523 -15.74 4.86 -20.83
N GLY A 524 -15.15 5.83 -20.11
CA GLY A 524 -15.62 6.26 -18.79
C GLY A 524 -15.41 5.26 -17.69
N LYS A 525 -14.63 4.21 -17.92
CA LYS A 525 -14.29 3.19 -16.92
C LYS A 525 -12.87 3.35 -16.41
N THR A 526 -12.65 2.81 -15.24
CA THR A 526 -11.36 2.79 -14.54
C THR A 526 -11.03 1.35 -14.19
N GLU A 527 -9.79 0.97 -14.44
CA GLU A 527 -9.17 -0.27 -13.95
C GLU A 527 -8.07 0.07 -12.96
N ARG A 528 -7.93 -0.75 -11.93
CA ARG A 528 -6.86 -0.59 -10.94
C ARG A 528 -5.74 -1.59 -11.23
N VAL A 529 -4.51 -1.10 -11.09
CA VAL A 529 -3.32 -1.92 -11.01
C VAL A 529 -2.57 -1.53 -9.75
N SER A 530 -2.27 -2.51 -8.92
CA SER A 530 -1.49 -2.28 -7.72
C SER A 530 -0.21 -3.09 -7.75
N MET A 531 0.90 -2.44 -7.42
CA MET A 531 2.23 -3.02 -7.49
C MET A 531 2.98 -2.84 -6.19
N ALA A 532 3.84 -3.79 -5.86
CA ALA A 532 4.83 -3.63 -4.80
C ALA A 532 6.24 -3.67 -5.38
N GLU A 533 7.06 -2.67 -5.06
CA GLU A 533 8.51 -2.76 -5.15
C GLU A 533 9.02 -3.33 -3.83
N ILE A 534 9.66 -4.50 -3.86
CA ILE A 534 10.07 -5.26 -2.67
C ILE A 534 11.56 -5.61 -2.71
N HIS A 535 12.19 -5.65 -1.53
CA HIS A 535 13.62 -5.92 -1.41
C HIS A 535 13.92 -6.93 -0.32
N SER A 536 14.92 -7.78 -0.57
CA SER A 536 15.42 -8.74 0.41
C SER A 536 16.90 -9.06 0.22
N TYR A 537 17.43 -9.86 1.13
CA TYR A 537 18.70 -10.57 0.95
C TYR A 537 18.41 -12.05 0.81
N ASP A 538 18.82 -12.63 -0.32
CA ASP A 538 18.73 -14.08 -0.57
C ASP A 538 20.10 -14.66 -0.92
N PRO A 539 20.33 -15.94 -0.65
CA PRO A 539 21.61 -16.58 -0.95
C PRO A 539 21.89 -16.62 -2.47
N LEU A 540 23.04 -16.10 -2.86
CA LEU A 540 23.47 -16.03 -4.27
C LEU A 540 23.52 -17.43 -4.93
N GLU A 541 23.80 -18.49 -4.16
CA GLU A 541 23.75 -19.88 -4.64
C GLU A 541 22.34 -20.28 -5.15
N GLY A 542 21.28 -19.83 -4.47
CA GLY A 542 19.89 -20.03 -4.89
C GLY A 542 19.54 -19.20 -6.12
N LEU A 543 19.86 -17.91 -6.09
CA LEU A 543 19.61 -16.98 -7.17
C LEU A 543 20.28 -17.42 -8.48
N ASN A 544 21.54 -17.84 -8.43
CA ASN A 544 22.29 -18.30 -9.60
C ASN A 544 22.05 -19.81 -9.90
N SER A 545 21.09 -20.46 -9.25
CA SER A 545 20.67 -21.83 -9.58
C SER A 545 19.81 -21.84 -10.87
N ALA A 546 19.48 -23.02 -11.36
CA ALA A 546 18.59 -23.16 -12.53
C ALA A 546 17.12 -22.77 -12.21
N GLU A 547 16.73 -22.80 -10.96
CA GLU A 547 15.40 -22.42 -10.47
C GLU A 547 15.35 -20.97 -9.97
N HIS A 548 16.45 -20.22 -9.98
CA HIS A 548 16.56 -18.82 -9.53
C HIS A 548 15.83 -18.51 -8.21
N LEU A 549 16.12 -19.33 -7.16
CA LEU A 549 15.37 -19.31 -5.91
C LEU A 549 15.69 -18.08 -5.05
N ALA A 550 14.64 -17.36 -4.66
CA ALA A 550 14.67 -16.19 -3.79
C ALA A 550 13.65 -16.32 -2.62
N PRO A 551 13.83 -17.28 -1.70
CA PRO A 551 12.80 -17.60 -0.71
C PRO A 551 12.42 -16.45 0.21
N ALA A 552 13.36 -15.56 0.58
CA ALA A 552 13.04 -14.42 1.42
C ALA A 552 12.21 -13.37 0.66
N LEU A 553 12.51 -13.15 -0.63
CA LEU A 553 11.73 -12.26 -1.49
C LEU A 553 10.32 -12.83 -1.71
N PHE A 554 10.20 -14.12 -2.00
CA PHE A 554 8.91 -14.78 -2.21
C PHE A 554 8.04 -14.76 -0.95
N GLN A 555 8.64 -14.96 0.22
CA GLN A 555 7.94 -14.81 1.49
C GLN A 555 7.48 -13.35 1.70
N LEU A 556 8.33 -12.38 1.39
CA LEU A 556 7.95 -10.96 1.50
C LEU A 556 6.78 -10.63 0.55
N LYS A 557 6.79 -11.15 -0.69
CA LYS A 557 5.66 -10.99 -1.63
C LYS A 557 4.36 -11.53 -1.05
N SER A 558 4.39 -12.72 -0.48
CA SER A 558 3.19 -13.31 0.14
C SER A 558 2.67 -12.46 1.30
N ILE A 559 3.55 -11.85 2.09
CA ILE A 559 3.16 -10.95 3.19
C ILE A 559 2.57 -9.65 2.64
N VAL A 560 3.19 -9.02 1.65
CA VAL A 560 2.67 -7.76 1.09
C VAL A 560 1.36 -7.98 0.32
N GLN A 561 1.14 -9.17 -0.25
CA GLN A 561 -0.14 -9.55 -0.84
C GLN A 561 -1.25 -9.55 0.21
N ILE A 562 -1.05 -10.27 1.32
CA ILE A 562 -2.02 -10.30 2.44
C ILE A 562 -2.28 -8.88 2.99
N ILE A 563 -1.23 -8.05 3.12
CA ILE A 563 -1.38 -6.65 3.55
C ILE A 563 -2.29 -5.89 2.59
N TYR A 564 -2.12 -6.09 1.30
CA TYR A 564 -2.93 -5.45 0.27
C TYR A 564 -4.40 -5.92 0.33
N GLU A 565 -4.64 -7.23 0.31
CA GLU A 565 -5.97 -7.86 0.40
C GLU A 565 -6.74 -7.48 1.66
N LYS A 566 -6.04 -7.13 2.73
CA LYS A 566 -6.62 -6.59 3.96
C LYS A 566 -6.66 -5.06 3.98
N ASP A 567 -6.67 -4.42 2.82
CA ASP A 567 -6.68 -2.97 2.65
C ASP A 567 -5.62 -2.27 3.49
N TYR A 568 -4.36 -2.78 3.42
CA TYR A 568 -3.23 -2.29 4.20
C TYR A 568 -3.41 -2.33 5.73
N ARG A 569 -4.39 -3.07 6.21
CA ARG A 569 -4.61 -3.31 7.63
C ARG A 569 -3.69 -4.43 8.09
N PHE A 570 -2.49 -4.12 8.36
CA PHE A 570 -1.58 -5.02 9.06
C PHE A 570 -1.64 -4.75 10.55
N ALA A 571 -1.19 -5.76 11.33
CA ALA A 571 -1.11 -5.64 12.78
C ALA A 571 -0.49 -4.29 13.17
N GLN A 572 -1.31 -3.44 13.74
CA GLN A 572 -0.85 -2.12 14.20
C GLN A 572 -0.17 -2.27 15.55
N PRO A 573 0.94 -1.57 15.78
CA PRO A 573 1.50 -1.58 17.12
C PRO A 573 0.48 -1.02 18.11
N PRO A 574 0.50 -1.52 19.37
CA PRO A 574 -0.40 -1.03 20.40
C PRO A 574 -0.35 0.50 20.53
N LYS A 575 -1.37 1.10 21.17
CA LYS A 575 -1.36 2.54 21.41
C LYS A 575 -0.06 2.97 22.09
N THR A 576 0.56 4.02 21.56
CA THR A 576 1.83 4.51 22.09
C THR A 576 1.64 4.99 23.53
N PRO A 577 2.38 4.47 24.53
CA PRO A 577 2.29 4.91 25.91
C PRO A 577 2.93 6.28 26.12
N THR A 578 2.54 7.00 27.17
CA THR A 578 3.18 8.26 27.56
C THR A 578 4.21 8.00 28.66
N LEU A 579 5.49 8.20 28.35
CA LEU A 579 6.60 7.96 29.28
C LEU A 579 6.96 9.24 30.07
N THR A 580 7.02 9.12 31.37
CA THR A 580 7.49 10.18 32.28
C THR A 580 8.73 9.73 33.04
N ALA A 581 9.76 10.57 33.10
CA ALA A 581 10.98 10.29 33.83
C ALA A 581 11.20 11.30 34.96
N SER A 582 11.48 10.81 36.15
CA SER A 582 11.80 11.63 37.34
C SER A 582 13.24 11.36 37.78
N ALA A 583 14.04 12.44 37.90
CA ALA A 583 15.44 12.38 38.30
C ALA A 583 15.58 12.08 39.81
N GLY A 584 16.36 11.10 40.20
CA GLY A 584 16.75 10.79 41.55
C GLY A 584 18.25 10.91 41.79
N ASP A 585 18.68 10.74 43.07
CA ASP A 585 20.12 10.67 43.41
C ASP A 585 20.65 9.26 43.11
N GLY A 586 21.37 9.12 41.99
CA GLY A 586 21.88 7.86 41.51
C GLY A 586 20.81 6.92 40.91
N TYR A 587 19.63 7.43 40.57
CA TYR A 587 18.59 6.65 39.87
C TYR A 587 17.69 7.54 39.03
N VAL A 588 16.98 6.90 38.11
CA VAL A 588 15.84 7.49 37.37
C VAL A 588 14.60 6.65 37.65
N MET A 589 13.53 7.30 38.05
CA MET A 589 12.22 6.67 38.13
C MET A 589 11.46 6.95 36.83
N LEU A 590 11.01 5.88 36.18
CA LEU A 590 10.25 5.91 34.94
C LEU A 590 8.83 5.40 35.21
N THR A 591 7.84 6.14 34.72
CA THR A 591 6.41 5.76 34.83
C THR A 591 5.71 5.98 33.51
N TRP A 592 4.69 5.20 33.20
CA TRP A 592 3.89 5.37 32.00
C TRP A 592 2.42 5.07 32.27
N ASP A 593 1.56 5.55 31.36
CA ASP A 593 0.12 5.29 31.40
C ASP A 593 -0.22 3.84 31.01
N ASP A 594 -1.50 3.49 31.13
CA ASP A 594 -2.06 2.19 30.79
C ASP A 594 -2.84 2.20 29.47
N ASP A 595 -2.64 3.23 28.63
CA ASP A 595 -3.36 3.36 27.36
C ASP A 595 -3.08 2.19 26.42
N ALA A 596 -1.84 1.72 26.34
CA ALA A 596 -1.47 0.62 25.46
C ALA A 596 -2.14 -0.71 25.85
N ASP A 597 -2.09 -1.08 27.12
CA ASP A 597 -2.66 -2.38 27.58
C ASP A 597 -4.19 -2.37 27.72
N LYS A 598 -4.82 -1.18 27.82
CA LYS A 598 -6.26 -1.06 28.00
C LYS A 598 -7.04 -0.66 26.75
N LEU A 599 -6.48 0.24 25.95
CA LEU A 599 -7.19 0.92 24.87
C LEU A 599 -6.74 0.52 23.47
N THR A 600 -5.75 -0.37 23.37
CA THR A 600 -5.36 -0.92 22.06
C THR A 600 -6.52 -1.70 21.46
N ARG A 601 -6.71 -1.52 20.18
CA ARG A 601 -7.61 -2.30 19.32
C ARG A 601 -6.92 -2.42 17.98
N ASP A 602 -6.68 -3.65 17.56
CA ASP A 602 -6.10 -3.91 16.24
C ASP A 602 -7.23 -4.22 15.23
N PRO A 603 -7.44 -3.33 14.23
CA PRO A 603 -8.45 -3.55 13.20
C PRO A 603 -8.18 -4.80 12.36
N PHE A 604 -6.91 -5.13 12.13
CA PHE A 604 -6.49 -6.31 11.37
C PHE A 604 -6.93 -7.63 12.02
N LEU A 605 -7.01 -7.67 13.34
CA LEU A 605 -7.45 -8.84 14.12
C LEU A 605 -8.91 -8.73 14.61
N GLY A 606 -9.73 -7.91 13.93
CA GLY A 606 -11.14 -7.76 14.31
C GLY A 606 -11.33 -6.90 15.55
N ASN A 607 -10.61 -5.80 15.68
CA ASN A 607 -10.69 -4.86 16.80
C ASN A 607 -10.44 -5.47 18.20
N ILE A 608 -9.70 -6.57 18.26
CA ILE A 608 -9.30 -7.16 19.54
C ILE A 608 -8.14 -6.39 20.16
N ASN A 609 -7.93 -6.58 21.46
CA ASN A 609 -6.75 -6.08 22.15
C ASN A 609 -5.65 -7.14 22.08
N ASP A 610 -4.69 -6.97 21.20
CA ASP A 610 -3.56 -7.85 20.95
C ASP A 610 -2.27 -7.42 21.67
N PHE A 611 -2.35 -6.39 22.49
CA PHE A 611 -1.24 -5.94 23.31
C PHE A 611 -0.62 -7.08 24.11
N GLU A 612 0.71 -7.20 24.07
CA GLU A 612 1.45 -8.24 24.76
C GLU A 612 2.36 -7.67 25.87
N GLY A 613 3.04 -6.56 25.63
CA GLY A 613 3.96 -6.06 26.66
C GLY A 613 4.64 -4.73 26.35
N TYR A 614 5.56 -4.38 27.24
CA TYR A 614 6.39 -3.19 27.15
C TYR A 614 7.87 -3.51 27.13
N LYS A 615 8.63 -2.78 26.30
CA LYS A 615 10.10 -2.77 26.30
C LYS A 615 10.63 -1.38 26.56
N LEU A 616 11.60 -1.26 27.45
CA LEU A 616 12.25 0.01 27.77
C LEU A 616 13.71 -0.02 27.31
N PHE A 617 14.08 0.98 26.55
CA PHE A 617 15.45 1.20 26.05
C PHE A 617 16.07 2.40 26.75
N ARG A 618 17.40 2.39 26.87
CA ARG A 618 18.17 3.49 27.40
C ARG A 618 19.41 3.73 26.54
N SER A 619 19.72 5.01 26.33
CA SER A 619 20.93 5.45 25.66
C SER A 619 21.52 6.71 26.35
N THR A 620 22.77 7.00 26.13
CA THR A 620 23.40 8.28 26.47
C THR A 620 23.55 9.18 25.25
N ASP A 621 23.11 8.69 24.11
CA ASP A 621 23.10 9.38 22.83
C ASP A 621 21.67 9.43 22.27
N LYS A 622 21.30 10.58 21.70
CA LYS A 622 19.95 10.80 21.12
C LYS A 622 19.61 9.93 19.91
N TYR A 623 20.61 9.32 19.28
CA TYR A 623 20.46 8.39 18.16
C TYR A 623 20.35 6.93 18.61
N PHE A 624 20.42 6.67 19.91
CA PHE A 624 20.47 5.32 20.48
C PHE A 624 21.62 4.46 19.94
N SER A 625 22.70 5.09 19.47
CA SER A 625 23.84 4.41 18.87
C SER A 625 24.66 3.58 19.86
N ASP A 626 24.55 3.84 21.15
CA ASP A 626 25.19 3.08 22.24
C ASP A 626 24.28 2.00 22.85
N ALA A 627 23.07 1.80 22.30
CA ALA A 627 22.20 0.72 22.71
C ALA A 627 22.70 -0.63 22.16
N GLU A 628 22.58 -1.68 22.98
CA GLU A 628 22.91 -3.03 22.52
C GLU A 628 21.93 -3.47 21.41
N VAL A 629 22.45 -4.08 20.34
CA VAL A 629 21.69 -4.49 19.15
C VAL A 629 21.68 -6.00 19.04
N ILE A 630 20.54 -6.55 18.68
CA ILE A 630 20.37 -7.95 18.28
C ILE A 630 20.45 -7.98 16.75
N THR A 631 21.35 -8.80 16.21
CA THR A 631 21.55 -8.95 14.77
C THR A 631 20.95 -10.26 14.25
N ASP A 632 20.61 -10.30 12.96
CA ASP A 632 20.29 -11.53 12.25
C ASP A 632 21.53 -12.42 12.04
N GLY A 633 21.37 -13.54 11.36
CA GLY A 633 22.47 -14.48 11.08
C GLY A 633 23.55 -13.91 10.16
N TYR A 634 23.32 -12.79 9.50
CA TYR A 634 24.25 -12.09 8.61
C TYR A 634 24.91 -10.86 9.26
N GLY A 635 24.53 -10.55 10.52
CA GLY A 635 25.06 -9.40 11.27
C GLY A 635 24.28 -8.09 11.05
N THR A 636 23.14 -8.14 10.35
CA THR A 636 22.28 -6.98 10.16
C THR A 636 21.57 -6.60 11.46
N PRO A 637 21.59 -5.36 11.93
CA PRO A 637 20.84 -4.93 13.09
C PRO A 637 19.32 -5.13 12.90
N MET A 638 18.71 -5.92 13.77
CA MET A 638 17.29 -6.23 13.72
C MET A 638 16.50 -5.55 14.83
N PHE A 639 16.93 -5.72 16.08
CA PHE A 639 16.24 -5.23 17.26
C PHE A 639 17.21 -4.59 18.26
N LEU A 640 16.74 -3.60 19.02
CA LEU A 640 17.45 -3.12 20.19
C LEU A 640 17.20 -4.05 21.39
N LYS A 641 18.21 -4.25 22.22
CA LYS A 641 18.06 -5.00 23.45
C LYS A 641 17.51 -4.10 24.55
N PRO A 642 16.35 -4.41 25.13
CA PRO A 642 15.77 -3.60 26.20
C PRO A 642 16.56 -3.71 27.51
N ILE A 643 16.57 -2.65 28.32
CA ILE A 643 17.05 -2.69 29.70
C ILE A 643 16.00 -3.24 30.67
N TYR A 644 14.73 -3.23 30.27
CA TYR A 644 13.61 -3.76 31.00
C TYR A 644 12.51 -4.21 30.03
N GLN A 645 11.86 -5.33 30.32
CA GLN A 645 10.70 -5.85 29.62
C GLN A 645 9.69 -6.37 30.63
N CYS A 646 8.40 -6.17 30.36
CA CYS A 646 7.32 -6.82 31.07
C CYS A 646 6.19 -7.14 30.06
N ASP A 647 5.54 -8.28 30.27
CA ASP A 647 4.62 -8.92 29.35
C ASP A 647 3.40 -9.46 30.10
N LEU A 648 2.32 -9.74 29.39
CA LEU A 648 1.13 -10.39 29.94
C LEU A 648 1.48 -11.79 30.47
N VAL A 649 0.60 -12.33 31.30
CA VAL A 649 0.71 -13.73 31.78
C VAL A 649 -0.34 -14.54 31.04
N ASP A 650 0.05 -15.11 29.90
CA ASP A 650 -0.83 -15.87 29.04
C ASP A 650 -0.07 -16.96 28.26
N ASP A 651 -0.60 -17.42 27.12
CA ASP A 651 0.00 -18.48 26.32
C ASP A 651 1.06 -17.94 25.32
N TYR A 652 1.15 -16.61 25.10
CA TYR A 652 2.13 -15.97 24.23
C TYR A 652 3.38 -15.58 25.02
N ASN A 653 4.46 -16.35 24.87
CA ASN A 653 5.71 -16.07 25.61
C ASN A 653 6.93 -16.66 24.89
N GLY A 654 8.11 -16.19 25.26
CA GLY A 654 9.38 -16.64 24.69
C GLY A 654 9.63 -16.06 23.29
N PHE A 655 10.31 -16.82 22.43
CA PHE A 655 10.57 -16.42 21.05
C PHE A 655 9.50 -16.96 20.12
N THR A 656 9.02 -16.11 19.20
CA THR A 656 8.04 -16.52 18.20
C THR A 656 8.63 -17.57 17.26
N ASP A 657 7.82 -18.54 16.85
CA ASP A 657 8.12 -19.53 15.81
C ASP A 657 7.43 -19.19 14.47
N TYR A 658 6.78 -18.04 14.40
CA TYR A 658 6.07 -17.46 13.25
C TYR A 658 6.57 -16.05 12.97
N GLY A 659 6.28 -15.53 11.79
CA GLY A 659 6.59 -14.16 11.42
C GLY A 659 8.09 -13.82 11.55
N LEU A 660 8.97 -14.74 11.18
CA LEU A 660 10.42 -14.53 11.30
C LEU A 660 10.87 -13.46 10.29
N VAL A 661 11.51 -12.42 10.81
CA VAL A 661 12.08 -11.36 9.96
C VAL A 661 13.55 -11.69 9.70
N ASN A 662 13.90 -12.00 8.46
CA ASN A 662 15.24 -12.46 8.06
C ASN A 662 15.76 -13.62 8.96
N GLY A 663 14.87 -14.53 9.34
CA GLY A 663 15.19 -15.65 10.23
C GLY A 663 15.39 -15.29 11.70
N ALA A 664 15.18 -14.03 12.10
CA ALA A 664 15.22 -13.61 13.49
C ALA A 664 13.82 -13.67 14.13
N ALA A 665 13.71 -14.38 15.25
CA ALA A 665 12.49 -14.49 16.04
C ALA A 665 12.31 -13.27 16.97
N TYR A 666 11.06 -12.85 17.16
CA TYR A 666 10.73 -11.79 18.13
C TYR A 666 10.62 -12.37 19.54
N ASN A 667 11.06 -11.64 20.56
CA ASN A 667 10.95 -12.05 21.96
C ASN A 667 9.72 -11.38 22.60
N LEU A 668 8.69 -12.18 22.91
CA LEU A 668 7.46 -11.73 23.56
C LEU A 668 7.61 -11.52 25.06
N GLY A 669 8.54 -12.23 25.74
CA GLY A 669 8.77 -12.11 27.19
C GLY A 669 8.70 -13.44 27.91
N ASP A 670 8.61 -13.41 29.25
CA ASP A 670 8.68 -14.58 30.12
C ASP A 670 7.49 -14.63 31.12
N ASN A 671 6.31 -14.10 30.77
CA ASN A 671 5.12 -14.04 31.63
C ASN A 671 5.35 -13.25 32.94
N THR A 672 5.97 -12.09 32.83
CA THR A 672 6.43 -11.31 34.02
C THR A 672 5.34 -10.52 34.71
N GLY A 673 4.23 -10.31 34.05
CA GLY A 673 3.11 -9.45 34.47
C GLY A 673 3.38 -7.95 34.23
N ILE A 674 2.32 -7.24 33.76
CA ILE A 674 2.41 -5.83 33.41
C ILE A 674 2.72 -4.96 34.63
N LYS A 675 3.61 -3.99 34.42
CA LYS A 675 3.93 -2.91 35.35
C LYS A 675 4.07 -1.60 34.59
N HIS A 676 3.61 -0.52 35.20
CA HIS A 676 3.67 0.82 34.63
C HIS A 676 4.77 1.69 35.25
N TYR A 677 5.80 1.10 35.78
CA TYR A 677 6.95 1.80 36.32
C TYR A 677 8.21 0.93 36.29
N PHE A 678 9.35 1.61 36.18
CA PHE A 678 10.69 1.01 36.32
C PHE A 678 11.63 1.98 37.03
N LYS A 679 12.45 1.48 37.93
CA LYS A 679 13.49 2.25 38.59
C LYS A 679 14.84 1.84 38.03
N ASP A 680 15.46 2.72 37.26
CA ASP A 680 16.81 2.51 36.75
C ASP A 680 17.84 3.01 37.80
N GLU A 681 18.54 2.10 38.43
CA GLU A 681 19.60 2.37 39.42
C GLU A 681 21.01 2.30 38.79
N ASN A 682 21.13 2.03 37.51
CA ASN A 682 22.41 1.93 36.81
C ASN A 682 22.70 3.21 36.00
N VAL A 683 22.66 4.35 36.68
CA VAL A 683 22.86 5.67 36.10
C VAL A 683 23.80 6.52 36.97
N ASP A 684 24.54 7.44 36.31
CA ASP A 684 25.44 8.38 36.95
C ASP A 684 24.79 9.77 37.11
N ASN A 685 24.96 10.41 38.28
CA ASN A 685 24.54 11.78 38.47
C ASN A 685 25.29 12.74 37.53
N GLY A 686 24.56 13.66 36.89
CA GLY A 686 25.10 14.67 36.00
C GLY A 686 25.22 14.20 34.53
N ARG A 687 24.93 12.95 34.22
CA ARG A 687 24.89 12.42 32.84
C ARG A 687 23.47 12.45 32.34
N THR A 688 23.27 12.90 31.09
CA THR A 688 21.95 12.87 30.44
C THR A 688 21.71 11.51 29.84
N TYR A 689 20.50 11.00 30.07
CA TYR A 689 20.02 9.74 29.53
C TYR A 689 18.75 9.96 28.69
N TYR A 690 18.66 9.20 27.64
CA TYR A 690 17.52 9.11 26.73
C TYR A 690 16.84 7.77 26.95
N TYR A 691 15.56 7.81 27.26
CA TYR A 691 14.74 6.60 27.44
C TYR A 691 13.66 6.55 26.37
N ALA A 692 13.47 5.37 25.79
CA ALA A 692 12.40 5.09 24.86
C ALA A 692 11.59 3.89 25.38
N LEU A 693 10.29 4.06 25.49
CA LEU A 693 9.35 3.00 25.87
C LEU A 693 8.54 2.60 24.64
N VAL A 694 8.51 1.31 24.32
CA VAL A 694 7.62 0.78 23.29
C VAL A 694 6.65 -0.23 23.89
N ALA A 695 5.41 -0.16 23.47
CA ALA A 695 4.45 -1.23 23.63
C ALA A 695 4.51 -2.13 22.39
N TYR A 696 4.29 -3.42 22.55
CA TYR A 696 4.29 -4.41 21.46
C TYR A 696 3.14 -5.39 21.61
N ASP A 697 2.71 -5.95 20.49
CA ASP A 697 1.67 -6.97 20.37
C ASP A 697 2.26 -8.38 20.22
N TYR A 698 1.40 -9.39 20.14
CA TYR A 698 1.82 -10.76 19.84
C TYR A 698 1.81 -11.09 18.35
N GLY A 699 1.41 -10.13 17.46
CA GLY A 699 1.29 -10.36 16.03
C GLY A 699 0.08 -11.23 15.66
N ALA A 700 0.15 -11.89 14.49
CA ALA A 700 -0.93 -12.75 14.01
C ALA A 700 -0.37 -14.14 13.61
N PRO A 701 -0.28 -15.10 14.54
CA PRO A 701 0.30 -16.40 14.27
C PRO A 701 -0.50 -17.27 13.27
N ASP A 702 -1.81 -17.07 13.20
CA ASP A 702 -2.73 -17.89 12.41
C ASP A 702 -2.98 -17.37 10.99
N ILE A 703 -2.36 -16.24 10.61
CA ILE A 703 -2.56 -15.62 9.30
C ILE A 703 -1.35 -15.92 8.39
N GLY A 704 -1.59 -16.64 7.29
CA GLY A 704 -0.57 -17.01 6.32
C GLY A 704 0.63 -17.69 6.98
N PRO A 705 1.89 -17.24 6.70
CA PRO A 705 3.09 -17.77 7.35
C PRO A 705 3.27 -17.31 8.80
N GLY A 706 2.29 -16.60 9.34
CA GLY A 706 2.33 -15.89 10.61
C GLY A 706 2.93 -14.49 10.49
N ILE A 707 2.27 -13.52 11.11
CA ILE A 707 2.70 -12.12 11.11
C ILE A 707 3.51 -11.84 12.38
N SER A 708 4.67 -11.21 12.20
CA SER A 708 5.57 -10.85 13.30
C SER A 708 4.92 -9.83 14.24
N PRO A 709 5.16 -9.91 15.55
CA PRO A 709 4.82 -8.84 16.48
C PRO A 709 5.30 -7.47 16.02
N SER A 710 4.52 -6.45 16.27
CA SER A 710 4.84 -5.05 16.00
C SER A 710 5.06 -4.24 17.28
N GLU A 711 5.83 -3.16 17.19
CA GLU A 711 6.13 -2.29 18.34
C GLU A 711 6.09 -0.80 17.94
N ASN A 712 5.78 0.06 18.89
CA ASN A 712 5.70 1.51 18.65
C ASN A 712 7.02 2.07 18.14
N THR A 713 6.92 3.04 17.23
CA THR A 713 8.06 3.83 16.79
C THR A 713 8.55 4.78 17.87
N THR A 714 9.87 5.03 17.88
CA THR A 714 10.50 5.99 18.78
C THR A 714 11.08 7.12 17.94
N VAL A 715 10.61 8.36 18.17
CA VAL A 715 10.98 9.51 17.36
C VAL A 715 11.61 10.59 18.22
N ILE A 716 12.84 11.00 17.87
CA ILE A 716 13.49 12.23 18.34
C ILE A 716 13.72 13.10 17.10
N ASP A 717 13.00 14.21 17.02
CA ASP A 717 13.13 15.18 15.91
C ASP A 717 14.34 16.09 16.17
N ILE A 718 15.25 16.17 15.21
CA ILE A 718 16.54 16.86 15.32
C ILE A 718 16.68 17.84 14.16
N ASP A 719 17.12 19.08 14.46
CA ASP A 719 17.34 20.11 13.46
C ASP A 719 18.69 19.95 12.74
N GLU A 720 18.93 20.76 11.72
CA GLU A 720 20.17 20.80 10.94
C GLU A 720 21.44 21.13 11.78
N TYR A 721 21.25 21.68 12.98
CA TYR A 721 22.31 22.03 13.93
C TYR A 721 22.45 21.00 15.04
N ASP A 722 21.80 19.83 14.88
CA ASP A 722 21.87 18.75 15.86
C ASP A 722 21.16 19.04 17.20
N ASN A 723 20.21 19.99 17.21
CA ASN A 723 19.37 20.26 18.38
C ASN A 723 18.05 19.47 18.29
N ILE A 724 17.57 19.02 19.43
CA ILE A 724 16.28 18.36 19.56
C ILE A 724 15.16 19.39 19.41
N ARG A 725 14.30 19.24 18.41
CA ARG A 725 13.09 20.06 18.21
C ARG A 725 11.91 19.53 19.01
N GLY A 726 11.79 18.19 19.08
CA GLY A 726 10.71 17.53 19.74
C GLY A 726 10.99 16.05 19.98
N THR A 727 10.13 15.41 20.76
CA THR A 727 10.19 13.95 21.01
C THR A 727 8.81 13.36 20.96
N GLY A 728 8.72 12.09 20.59
CA GLY A 728 7.52 11.29 20.79
C GLY A 728 7.11 11.24 22.27
N LYS A 729 5.84 11.02 22.56
CA LYS A 729 5.33 10.94 23.95
C LYS A 729 5.89 9.75 24.74
N ASN A 730 6.44 8.77 24.05
CA ASN A 730 7.10 7.59 24.60
C ASN A 730 8.61 7.76 24.80
N ILE A 731 9.13 9.00 24.66
CA ILE A 731 10.53 9.36 24.87
C ILE A 731 10.64 10.26 26.09
N ALA A 732 11.61 9.98 26.95
CA ALA A 732 11.96 10.84 28.07
C ALA A 732 13.45 11.15 28.12
N ILE A 733 13.80 12.43 28.37
CA ILE A 733 15.19 12.89 28.49
C ILE A 733 15.39 13.38 29.93
N VAL A 734 16.35 12.81 30.64
CA VAL A 734 16.54 13.09 32.06
C VAL A 734 17.99 13.06 32.47
N THR A 735 18.36 13.91 33.43
CA THR A 735 19.68 13.94 34.02
C THR A 735 19.56 13.72 35.55
N PRO A 736 19.93 12.53 36.05
CA PRO A 736 19.95 12.26 37.49
C PRO A 736 20.87 13.24 38.22
N ARG A 737 20.53 13.59 39.45
CA ARG A 737 21.28 14.53 40.25
C ARG A 737 21.10 14.28 41.76
N VAL A 738 22.10 14.68 42.52
CA VAL A 738 22.06 14.59 43.99
C VAL A 738 20.89 15.38 44.53
N ASN A 739 20.29 14.89 45.59
CA ASN A 739 19.19 15.58 46.28
C ASN A 739 19.63 16.95 46.80
N SER A 740 18.72 17.92 46.78
CA SER A 740 18.99 19.24 47.34
C SER A 740 19.24 19.14 48.85
N ALA A 741 20.10 20.03 49.37
CA ALA A 741 20.37 20.06 50.80
C ALA A 741 19.10 20.31 51.60
N GLY A 742 18.78 19.42 52.56
CA GLY A 742 17.59 19.50 53.39
C GLY A 742 16.35 18.76 52.77
N TYR A 743 16.55 18.05 51.66
CA TYR A 743 15.49 17.20 51.14
C TYR A 743 15.15 16.04 52.11
N VAL A 744 13.86 15.83 52.31
CA VAL A 744 13.32 14.71 53.10
C VAL A 744 12.39 13.91 52.18
N ASP A 745 12.61 12.59 52.10
CA ASP A 745 11.75 11.71 51.32
C ASP A 745 10.29 11.75 51.78
N PRO A 746 9.32 11.74 50.88
CA PRO A 746 7.91 11.65 51.22
C PRO A 746 7.63 10.31 51.93
N GLU A 747 6.80 10.38 52.97
CA GLU A 747 6.39 9.23 53.76
C GLU A 747 4.87 9.00 53.62
N ILE A 748 4.47 7.73 53.45
CA ILE A 748 3.06 7.34 53.43
C ILE A 748 2.56 7.25 54.89
N ILE A 749 1.62 8.12 55.23
CA ILE A 749 0.93 8.05 56.53
C ILE A 749 -0.49 7.57 56.32
N LEU A 750 -0.78 6.34 56.76
CA LEU A 750 -2.10 5.77 56.66
C LEU A 750 -3.01 6.38 57.75
N ASP A 751 -4.11 7.02 57.34
CA ASP A 751 -5.14 7.47 58.29
C ASP A 751 -5.97 6.28 58.79
N SER A 752 -5.58 5.76 59.92
CA SER A 752 -6.25 4.58 60.53
C SER A 752 -7.65 4.90 61.10
N LEU A 753 -8.04 6.16 61.15
CA LEU A 753 -9.36 6.56 61.74
C LEU A 753 -10.48 6.56 60.69
N ASN A 754 -10.15 6.79 59.39
CA ASN A 754 -11.09 6.82 58.28
C ASN A 754 -10.98 5.58 57.39
N ASN A 755 -10.16 4.64 57.75
CA ASN A 755 -9.88 3.43 56.96
C ASN A 755 -10.98 2.37 57.22
N THR A 756 -11.91 2.22 56.29
CA THR A 756 -12.91 1.15 56.34
C THR A 756 -12.51 0.08 55.35
N ILE A 757 -11.63 -0.83 55.73
CA ILE A 757 -11.26 -1.96 54.89
C ILE A 757 -12.28 -3.06 55.09
N ILE A 758 -13.02 -3.42 54.06
CA ILE A 758 -13.92 -4.56 54.00
C ILE A 758 -13.28 -5.63 53.12
N GLY A 759 -12.62 -6.61 53.71
CA GLY A 759 -11.96 -7.70 52.96
C GLY A 759 -10.84 -8.34 53.75
N THR A 760 -10.27 -9.40 53.20
CA THR A 760 -9.21 -10.21 53.82
C THR A 760 -7.83 -10.02 53.13
N GLY A 761 -7.72 -9.11 52.17
CA GLY A 761 -6.48 -8.83 51.46
C GLY A 761 -5.59 -7.78 52.16
N ASN A 762 -4.31 -7.78 51.86
CA ASN A 762 -3.36 -6.75 52.24
C ASN A 762 -3.17 -5.77 51.08
N ILE A 763 -3.05 -4.48 51.39
CA ILE A 763 -2.74 -3.42 50.44
C ILE A 763 -1.35 -2.91 50.80
N ASP A 764 -0.43 -2.97 49.89
CA ASP A 764 0.91 -2.39 49.98
C ASP A 764 1.01 -1.16 49.09
N LEU A 765 1.21 0.00 49.68
CA LEU A 765 1.30 1.27 48.98
C LEU A 765 2.77 1.67 48.80
N LYS A 766 3.15 2.01 47.56
CA LYS A 766 4.48 2.50 47.22
C LYS A 766 4.40 3.87 46.55
N ILE A 767 5.31 4.78 46.91
CA ILE A 767 5.50 6.02 46.19
C ILE A 767 6.37 5.73 44.97
N VAL A 768 5.81 5.84 43.79
CA VAL A 768 6.47 5.58 42.53
C VAL A 768 7.12 6.86 41.97
N SER A 769 6.40 7.99 42.00
CA SER A 769 6.93 9.29 41.61
C SER A 769 6.72 10.32 42.71
N ARG A 770 7.82 10.90 43.20
CA ARG A 770 7.83 11.95 44.21
C ARG A 770 7.36 13.30 43.69
N GLU A 771 7.63 13.56 42.42
CA GLU A 771 7.39 14.85 41.74
C GLU A 771 5.93 15.03 41.38
N GLN A 772 5.16 13.92 41.30
CA GLN A 772 3.73 13.94 41.05
C GLN A 772 2.87 14.01 42.32
N LEU A 773 3.49 14.00 43.49
CA LEU A 773 2.75 14.14 44.73
C LEU A 773 2.56 15.62 45.06
N ASP A 774 1.30 16.02 45.29
CA ASP A 774 0.98 17.35 45.80
C ASP A 774 1.28 17.42 47.30
N PRO A 775 2.18 18.31 47.74
CA PRO A 775 2.46 18.43 49.17
C PRO A 775 1.21 18.81 49.97
N GLY A 776 0.85 17.96 50.93
CA GLY A 776 -0.29 18.18 51.81
C GLY A 776 -1.66 17.74 51.28
N SER A 777 -1.69 17.06 50.12
CA SER A 777 -2.89 16.42 49.59
C SER A 777 -3.19 15.12 50.32
N GLU A 778 -4.48 14.85 50.52
CA GLU A 778 -4.98 13.56 51.00
C GLU A 778 -5.47 12.73 49.83
N TYR A 779 -5.05 11.46 49.75
CA TYR A 779 -5.43 10.54 48.70
C TYR A 779 -6.41 9.52 49.25
N TYR A 780 -7.52 9.31 48.55
CA TYR A 780 -8.56 8.34 48.91
C TYR A 780 -8.57 7.20 47.88
N MET A 781 -8.46 5.97 48.34
CA MET A 781 -8.62 4.77 47.53
C MET A 781 -9.99 4.15 47.80
N THR A 782 -10.76 3.92 46.75
CA THR A 782 -12.04 3.25 46.78
C THR A 782 -12.04 2.00 45.92
N PHE A 783 -12.74 0.98 46.38
CA PHE A 783 -12.93 -0.27 45.61
C PHE A 783 -14.35 -0.30 45.06
N ASN A 784 -14.47 -0.54 43.77
CA ASN A 784 -15.74 -0.77 43.14
C ASN A 784 -15.95 -2.27 42.90
N PHE A 785 -17.19 -2.69 42.89
CA PHE A 785 -17.55 -4.07 42.55
C PHE A 785 -17.85 -4.13 41.05
N ASP A 786 -17.26 -5.10 40.40
CA ASP A 786 -17.63 -5.43 39.04
C ASP A 786 -18.71 -6.52 39.06
N THR A 787 -19.80 -6.33 38.32
CA THR A 787 -20.88 -7.30 38.21
C THR A 787 -20.78 -8.00 36.86
N VAL A 788 -20.49 -9.30 36.88
CA VAL A 788 -20.50 -10.16 35.70
C VAL A 788 -21.80 -10.98 35.69
N LYS A 789 -22.49 -10.98 34.57
CA LYS A 789 -23.62 -11.92 34.33
C LYS A 789 -23.08 -13.30 34.02
N ASN A 790 -23.64 -14.34 34.67
CA ASN A 790 -23.37 -15.73 34.35
C ASN A 790 -24.43 -16.28 33.39
N GLU A 791 -24.20 -17.49 32.87
CA GLU A 791 -25.12 -18.17 31.96
C GLU A 791 -26.54 -18.37 32.48
N ILE A 792 -26.81 -18.12 33.79
CA ILE A 792 -28.12 -18.23 34.40
C ILE A 792 -28.72 -16.83 34.67
N ASP A 793 -28.15 -15.78 34.07
CA ASP A 793 -28.57 -14.38 34.24
C ASP A 793 -28.63 -13.90 35.72
N ARG A 794 -27.74 -14.42 36.53
CA ARG A 794 -27.54 -13.99 37.92
C ARG A 794 -26.28 -13.16 38.01
N PRO A 795 -26.32 -11.96 38.62
CA PRO A 795 -25.14 -11.17 38.87
C PRO A 795 -24.19 -11.88 39.86
N LEU A 796 -22.94 -12.09 39.43
CA LEU A 796 -21.86 -12.52 40.32
C LEU A 796 -21.06 -11.26 40.73
N PHE A 797 -20.77 -11.14 42.02
CA PHE A 797 -19.93 -10.07 42.50
C PHE A 797 -18.49 -10.57 42.64
N TYR A 798 -17.61 -9.97 41.90
CA TYR A 798 -16.17 -10.19 42.00
C TYR A 798 -15.52 -8.93 42.60
N SER A 799 -14.65 -9.11 43.58
CA SER A 799 -13.69 -8.06 43.87
C SER A 799 -12.64 -8.10 42.76
N ASN A 800 -12.55 -7.05 41.95
CA ASN A 800 -11.53 -6.96 40.95
C ASN A 800 -10.16 -6.82 41.66
N PRO A 801 -9.26 -7.83 41.62
CA PRO A 801 -7.93 -7.70 42.20
C PRO A 801 -6.95 -6.91 41.33
N GLY A 802 -7.39 -6.42 40.17
CA GLY A 802 -6.56 -5.71 39.24
C GLY A 802 -6.39 -4.23 39.55
N PHE A 803 -5.42 -3.89 40.33
CA PHE A 803 -4.78 -2.60 40.43
C PHE A 803 -3.28 -2.79 40.22
#